data_e60f14d18410426d6f61b34e9f6fe73f
#
_entry.id   e60f14d18410426d6f61b34e9f6fe73f
#
_cell.length_a   1.000
_cell.length_b   1.000
_cell.length_c   1.000
_cell.angle_alpha   90.00
_cell.angle_beta   90.00
_cell.angle_gamma   90.00
#
_symmetry.space_group_name_H-M   'P 1'
#
loop_
_entity.id
_entity.type
_entity.pdbx_description
1 polymer ?
#
loop_
_entity_poly.entity_id
_entity_poly.type
_entity_poly.pdbx_seq_one_letter_code
_entity_poly.pdbx_strand_id
1 'polypeptide(L)'
;MITTWNNEIQKHIEANTDVVAIPATFIADPLEGNGVTDWPGNLALAATFDPELAHEYGRTLSKEWHSMNLTMNVGPQVDLATEPRWSRNDMTFGEDPQLSIDMTRAMINAWQSTYDDDGNDLGWGKDSVNIQVKHIMSEGAGEGGREAHTLDGAYAVYPGGQFYTSILPYFAAQDLPGKTGMVSSAMTSFSIGVDENGDSVLGERVSTSYNAEKINGLWRAANGWDGYILTDFNTHVDKCFGMEEYTVPQRLWLELEAGIDAWGNMGGKYEEDIAVAVEAYNYGVERLGKEAADQIIFDSTRHILDTLFNVGVVDNPYVSEAVAASVPNNEEHTAMAREALLKSIVMLKNTDNSVIKPAGDEKLTVYIPYKYSPATTSRRGTTPASFAPSMDIAVASQYFNVITDTVGTPSGEGNTYLPGDVIRASAEDIAKADLVIVRVASPKSNAPTTGYDENMKVPADYEYIPRSLQYRPYTADNMYVRFESIGGQITLEAFEGVYGTEYDYVKENRSYFGKTGTVSNEADLDFVLEIDELTGDIPLVLVMNLNSSMVWSEIEPSADAILVSFGGGRTHSARDEILFEIIAGNYEPSALLPMQQPLDMETVEAQYEDVPRDMDCYVDADGNTYDFTFGLNWSGVIDDERVAKYNVPPIVGTNPLE
;
A
#
# COMPACT_ATOMS: atom_id res chain seq x y z
N MET A 1 16.14 -17.32 14.71
CA MET A 1 15.64 -16.53 15.89
C MET A 1 14.11 -16.55 15.96
N ILE A 2 13.39 -16.16 14.91
CA ILE A 2 11.90 -16.15 14.90
C ILE A 2 11.33 -17.55 15.13
N THR A 3 11.82 -18.55 14.40
CA THR A 3 11.41 -19.97 14.49
C THR A 3 11.58 -20.55 15.88
N THR A 4 12.74 -20.31 16.50
CA THR A 4 13.02 -20.74 17.89
C THR A 4 12.01 -20.11 18.84
N TRP A 5 11.73 -18.81 18.69
CA TRP A 5 10.76 -18.09 19.50
C TRP A 5 9.34 -18.65 19.32
N ASN A 6 8.89 -18.85 18.09
CA ASN A 6 7.58 -19.39 17.78
C ASN A 6 7.40 -20.80 18.37
N ASN A 7 8.39 -21.67 18.21
CA ASN A 7 8.39 -23.01 18.79
C ASN A 7 8.34 -22.98 20.33
N GLU A 8 9.03 -22.06 21.00
CA GLU A 8 8.98 -21.94 22.47
C GLU A 8 7.62 -21.44 22.96
N ILE A 9 6.94 -20.57 22.22
CA ILE A 9 5.55 -20.15 22.53
C ILE A 9 4.61 -21.36 22.44
N GLN A 10 4.69 -22.16 21.38
CA GLN A 10 3.85 -23.36 21.24
C GLN A 10 4.08 -24.34 22.40
N LYS A 11 5.33 -24.61 22.76
CA LYS A 11 5.68 -25.45 23.94
C LYS A 11 5.10 -24.89 25.23
N HIS A 12 5.15 -23.56 25.40
CA HIS A 12 4.59 -22.92 26.59
C HIS A 12 3.07 -23.09 26.68
N ILE A 13 2.37 -22.97 25.56
CA ILE A 13 0.93 -23.20 25.47
C ILE A 13 0.60 -24.64 25.86
N GLU A 14 1.27 -25.64 25.27
CA GLU A 14 1.05 -27.05 25.59
C GLU A 14 1.32 -27.37 27.07
N ALA A 15 2.39 -26.78 27.63
CA ALA A 15 2.78 -27.06 29.01
C ALA A 15 1.87 -26.41 30.08
N ASN A 16 1.08 -25.39 29.71
CA ASN A 16 0.29 -24.59 30.63
C ASN A 16 -1.24 -24.66 30.37
N THR A 17 -1.69 -25.64 29.59
CA THR A 17 -3.11 -25.82 29.28
C THR A 17 -3.62 -27.12 29.92
N ASP A 18 -4.65 -27.02 30.77
CA ASP A 18 -5.23 -28.17 31.49
C ASP A 18 -6.26 -28.96 30.65
N VAL A 19 -6.58 -28.49 29.45
CA VAL A 19 -7.56 -29.08 28.53
C VAL A 19 -6.90 -29.34 27.18
N VAL A 20 -7.51 -28.89 26.07
CA VAL A 20 -6.91 -28.98 24.73
C VAL A 20 -6.09 -27.73 24.47
N ALA A 21 -4.79 -27.89 24.21
CA ALA A 21 -3.94 -26.79 23.81
C ALA A 21 -4.28 -26.37 22.37
N ILE A 22 -4.77 -25.15 22.20
CA ILE A 22 -4.98 -24.56 20.87
C ILE A 22 -3.68 -23.85 20.48
N PRO A 23 -3.05 -24.22 19.35
CA PRO A 23 -1.83 -23.58 18.90
C PRO A 23 -2.01 -22.08 18.63
N ALA A 24 -0.97 -21.29 18.88
CA ALA A 24 -0.96 -19.89 18.48
C ALA A 24 -0.82 -19.77 16.96
N THR A 25 -1.54 -18.83 16.38
CA THR A 25 -1.32 -18.35 15.00
C THR A 25 -0.31 -17.21 15.04
N PHE A 26 0.77 -17.31 14.27
CA PHE A 26 1.72 -16.23 14.09
C PHE A 26 1.39 -15.51 12.79
N ILE A 27 1.10 -14.21 12.92
CA ILE A 27 0.69 -13.34 11.83
C ILE A 27 1.72 -12.24 11.60
N ALA A 28 1.86 -11.79 10.36
CA ALA A 28 2.64 -10.60 10.02
C ALA A 28 2.07 -9.90 8.78
N ASP A 29 2.37 -8.61 8.64
CA ASP A 29 2.20 -7.92 7.37
C ASP A 29 3.22 -8.45 6.34
N PRO A 30 2.84 -8.55 5.05
CA PRO A 30 3.75 -8.94 4.00
C PRO A 30 4.71 -7.78 3.70
N LEU A 31 5.74 -7.66 4.50
CA LEU A 31 6.82 -6.70 4.28
C LEU A 31 7.95 -7.44 3.59
N GLU A 32 8.17 -7.13 2.34
CA GLU A 32 9.24 -7.66 1.52
C GLU A 32 10.60 -7.39 2.19
N GLY A 33 11.55 -8.32 2.08
CA GLY A 33 12.91 -8.15 2.59
C GLY A 33 13.09 -8.27 4.11
N ASN A 34 12.05 -8.49 4.90
CA ASN A 34 12.13 -8.65 6.36
C ASN A 34 12.49 -10.07 6.80
N GLY A 35 13.65 -10.57 6.38
CA GLY A 35 14.13 -11.92 6.67
C GLY A 35 13.65 -12.99 5.69
N VAL A 36 12.87 -12.59 4.69
CA VAL A 36 12.46 -13.37 3.53
C VAL A 36 13.07 -12.81 2.25
N THR A 37 12.88 -13.50 1.14
CA THR A 37 13.37 -13.04 -0.17
C THR A 37 12.77 -11.68 -0.55
N ASP A 38 13.61 -10.79 -1.06
CA ASP A 38 13.31 -9.41 -1.38
C ASP A 38 12.67 -9.31 -2.78
N TRP A 39 11.35 -9.39 -2.82
CA TRP A 39 10.53 -9.25 -4.02
C TRP A 39 10.09 -7.79 -4.23
N PRO A 40 9.64 -7.40 -5.47
CA PRO A 40 8.99 -6.10 -5.65
C PRO A 40 7.69 -6.01 -4.83
N GLY A 41 7.38 -4.81 -4.33
CA GLY A 41 6.09 -4.53 -3.69
C GLY A 41 4.92 -4.64 -4.68
N ASN A 42 3.67 -4.64 -4.16
CA ASN A 42 2.50 -4.94 -4.99
C ASN A 42 2.35 -4.03 -6.22
N LEU A 43 2.56 -2.72 -6.09
CA LEU A 43 2.45 -1.80 -7.23
C LEU A 43 3.58 -2.03 -8.25
N ALA A 44 4.80 -2.33 -7.78
CA ALA A 44 5.92 -2.69 -8.65
C ALA A 44 5.66 -4.03 -9.37
N LEU A 45 5.06 -4.99 -8.66
CA LEU A 45 4.65 -6.26 -9.25
C LEU A 45 3.53 -6.06 -10.28
N ALA A 46 2.56 -5.19 -10.00
CA ALA A 46 1.49 -4.82 -10.95
C ALA A 46 2.05 -4.18 -12.22
N ALA A 47 3.14 -3.40 -12.13
CA ALA A 47 3.80 -2.81 -13.30
C ALA A 47 4.36 -3.84 -14.28
N THR A 48 4.53 -5.08 -13.88
CA THR A 48 4.89 -6.16 -14.80
C THR A 48 3.73 -6.62 -15.69
N PHE A 49 2.49 -6.38 -15.29
CA PHE A 49 1.26 -6.89 -15.92
C PHE A 49 1.30 -8.42 -16.11
N ASP A 50 1.96 -9.12 -15.19
CA ASP A 50 2.23 -10.56 -15.25
C ASP A 50 1.65 -11.28 -14.03
N PRO A 51 0.39 -11.77 -14.10
CA PRO A 51 -0.21 -12.54 -13.00
C PRO A 51 0.52 -13.85 -12.68
N GLU A 52 1.24 -14.43 -13.64
CA GLU A 52 2.04 -15.64 -13.38
C GLU A 52 3.21 -15.31 -12.44
N LEU A 53 3.82 -14.14 -12.60
CA LEU A 53 4.86 -13.66 -11.69
C LEU A 53 4.30 -13.39 -10.28
N ALA A 54 3.07 -12.87 -10.17
CA ALA A 54 2.37 -12.73 -8.89
C ALA A 54 2.09 -14.09 -8.23
N HIS A 55 1.80 -15.12 -9.04
CA HIS A 55 1.67 -16.49 -8.56
C HIS A 55 3.00 -17.03 -8.02
N GLU A 56 4.11 -16.84 -8.74
CA GLU A 56 5.44 -17.27 -8.27
C GLU A 56 5.87 -16.54 -6.99
N TYR A 57 5.55 -15.25 -6.87
CA TYR A 57 5.72 -14.49 -5.62
C TYR A 57 5.00 -15.18 -4.46
N GLY A 58 3.70 -15.47 -4.61
CA GLY A 58 2.90 -16.11 -3.58
C GLY A 58 3.43 -17.49 -3.20
N ARG A 59 3.78 -18.32 -4.20
CA ARG A 59 4.31 -19.68 -4.01
C ARG A 59 5.68 -19.69 -3.30
N THR A 60 6.51 -18.71 -3.58
CA THR A 60 7.83 -18.59 -2.96
C THR A 60 7.71 -18.15 -1.50
N LEU A 61 6.97 -17.07 -1.26
CA LEU A 61 6.86 -16.51 0.08
C LEU A 61 6.02 -17.38 1.02
N SER A 62 5.02 -18.11 0.53
CA SER A 62 4.27 -19.05 1.38
C SER A 62 5.18 -20.13 1.98
N LYS A 63 6.08 -20.72 1.17
CA LYS A 63 7.08 -21.69 1.65
C LYS A 63 8.03 -21.09 2.68
N GLU A 64 8.52 -19.87 2.43
CA GLU A 64 9.42 -19.18 3.35
C GLU A 64 8.73 -18.87 4.68
N TRP A 65 7.52 -18.34 4.63
CA TRP A 65 6.73 -18.00 5.81
C TRP A 65 6.36 -19.22 6.62
N HIS A 66 5.82 -20.25 5.99
CA HIS A 66 5.44 -21.50 6.67
C HIS A 66 6.66 -22.15 7.33
N SER A 67 7.83 -22.11 6.68
CA SER A 67 9.08 -22.63 7.25
C SER A 67 9.48 -21.95 8.56
N MET A 68 9.03 -20.72 8.79
CA MET A 68 9.27 -19.94 10.00
C MET A 68 8.10 -20.01 11.01
N ASN A 69 7.07 -20.80 10.72
CA ASN A 69 5.81 -20.84 11.47
C ASN A 69 5.03 -19.50 11.43
N LEU A 70 5.17 -18.75 10.34
CA LEU A 70 4.27 -17.64 10.02
C LEU A 70 3.15 -18.20 9.14
N THR A 71 1.96 -18.35 9.67
CA THR A 71 0.88 -19.13 9.05
C THR A 71 -0.33 -18.30 8.66
N MET A 72 -0.25 -16.98 8.84
CA MET A 72 -1.24 -16.02 8.38
C MET A 72 -0.57 -14.72 7.91
N ASN A 73 -0.87 -14.34 6.68
CA ASN A 73 -0.43 -13.10 6.04
C ASN A 73 -1.56 -12.06 6.14
N VAL A 74 -1.29 -10.91 6.76
CA VAL A 74 -2.22 -9.76 6.86
C VAL A 74 -2.16 -8.95 5.55
N GLY A 75 -2.57 -9.55 4.47
CA GLY A 75 -2.53 -9.03 3.10
C GLY A 75 -2.93 -10.12 2.09
N PRO A 76 -2.84 -9.82 0.77
CA PRO A 76 -2.47 -8.55 0.17
C PRO A 76 -3.50 -7.44 0.38
N GLN A 77 -3.05 -6.18 0.22
CA GLN A 77 -3.93 -5.05 0.10
C GLN A 77 -4.39 -4.94 -1.36
N VAL A 78 -5.70 -5.11 -1.59
CA VAL A 78 -6.28 -5.16 -2.93
C VAL A 78 -7.24 -4.02 -3.21
N ASP A 79 -7.22 -2.99 -2.37
CA ASP A 79 -7.96 -1.75 -2.61
C ASP A 79 -7.63 -1.21 -4.02
N LEU A 80 -8.63 -0.76 -4.78
CA LEU A 80 -8.37 -0.03 -6.02
C LEU A 80 -7.83 1.36 -5.69
N ALA A 81 -6.66 1.69 -6.20
CA ALA A 81 -5.98 2.97 -5.97
C ALA A 81 -6.53 4.08 -6.88
N THR A 82 -7.84 4.31 -6.85
CA THR A 82 -8.52 5.27 -7.72
C THR A 82 -8.29 6.73 -7.29
N GLU A 83 -7.97 6.98 -6.02
CA GLU A 83 -7.57 8.31 -5.56
C GLU A 83 -6.02 8.43 -5.59
N PRO A 84 -5.43 9.19 -6.52
CA PRO A 84 -3.98 9.24 -6.75
C PRO A 84 -3.20 9.87 -5.59
N ARG A 85 -3.86 10.67 -4.72
CA ARG A 85 -3.23 11.30 -3.54
C ARG A 85 -3.20 10.39 -2.31
N TRP A 86 -3.84 9.21 -2.38
CA TRP A 86 -3.86 8.29 -1.25
C TRP A 86 -2.48 7.70 -0.96
N SER A 87 -2.06 7.74 0.30
CA SER A 87 -0.68 7.44 0.70
C SER A 87 -0.31 5.95 0.68
N ARG A 88 -1.25 5.05 0.34
CA ARG A 88 -1.05 3.59 0.33
C ARG A 88 -1.12 2.98 -1.08
N ASN A 89 -1.06 3.79 -2.12
CA ASN A 89 -1.13 3.31 -3.49
C ASN A 89 -0.03 2.29 -3.82
N ASP A 90 1.19 2.47 -3.27
CA ASP A 90 2.32 1.54 -3.45
C ASP A 90 2.09 0.13 -2.86
N MET A 91 1.10 -0.03 -1.98
CA MET A 91 0.74 -1.34 -1.39
C MET A 91 -0.32 -2.10 -2.19
N THR A 92 -0.88 -1.50 -3.26
CA THR A 92 -1.98 -2.03 -4.06
C THR A 92 -1.51 -2.52 -5.44
N PHE A 93 -2.42 -3.09 -6.23
CA PHE A 93 -2.16 -3.42 -7.63
C PHE A 93 -2.54 -2.29 -8.61
N GLY A 94 -2.67 -1.05 -8.13
CA GLY A 94 -3.02 0.12 -8.93
C GLY A 94 -4.53 0.36 -9.01
N GLU A 95 -4.92 1.16 -9.98
CA GLU A 95 -6.30 1.65 -10.10
C GLU A 95 -7.20 0.82 -11.02
N ASP A 96 -6.64 -0.04 -11.88
CA ASP A 96 -7.44 -0.78 -12.86
C ASP A 96 -8.06 -2.05 -12.24
N PRO A 97 -9.38 -2.22 -12.31
CA PRO A 97 -10.05 -3.36 -11.70
C PRO A 97 -9.70 -4.71 -12.33
N GLN A 98 -9.44 -4.80 -13.66
CA GLN A 98 -9.12 -6.08 -14.27
C GLN A 98 -7.70 -6.53 -13.90
N LEU A 99 -6.74 -5.63 -13.90
CA LEU A 99 -5.37 -5.93 -13.45
C LEU A 99 -5.37 -6.36 -11.99
N SER A 100 -6.06 -5.61 -11.12
CA SER A 100 -6.17 -5.94 -9.70
C SER A 100 -6.84 -7.30 -9.45
N ILE A 101 -7.88 -7.66 -10.21
CA ILE A 101 -8.53 -8.99 -10.16
C ILE A 101 -7.53 -10.09 -10.51
N ASP A 102 -6.83 -9.95 -11.63
CA ASP A 102 -5.92 -10.98 -12.14
C ASP A 102 -4.74 -11.20 -11.17
N MET A 103 -4.14 -10.11 -10.68
CA MET A 103 -3.05 -10.16 -9.71
C MET A 103 -3.50 -10.75 -8.37
N THR A 104 -4.67 -10.35 -7.86
CA THR A 104 -5.26 -10.84 -6.60
C THR A 104 -5.50 -12.33 -6.66
N ARG A 105 -6.15 -12.84 -7.71
CA ARG A 105 -6.43 -14.27 -7.88
C ARG A 105 -5.16 -15.10 -7.93
N ALA A 106 -4.19 -14.67 -8.73
CA ALA A 106 -2.94 -15.38 -8.90
C ALA A 106 -2.14 -15.46 -7.60
N MET A 107 -1.97 -14.32 -6.94
CA MET A 107 -1.21 -14.21 -5.71
C MET A 107 -1.84 -14.99 -4.56
N ILE A 108 -3.13 -14.79 -4.27
CA ILE A 108 -3.81 -15.45 -3.14
C ILE A 108 -3.88 -16.96 -3.35
N ASN A 109 -4.19 -17.41 -4.58
CA ASN A 109 -4.20 -18.84 -4.89
C ASN A 109 -2.86 -19.49 -4.56
N ALA A 110 -1.76 -18.85 -4.94
CA ALA A 110 -0.42 -19.37 -4.72
C ALA A 110 -0.01 -19.40 -3.24
N TRP A 111 -0.37 -18.37 -2.46
CA TRP A 111 -0.09 -18.32 -1.04
C TRP A 111 -0.82 -19.42 -0.24
N GLN A 112 -2.05 -19.74 -0.63
CA GLN A 112 -2.89 -20.72 0.09
C GLN A 112 -2.65 -22.16 -0.33
N SER A 113 -2.10 -22.40 -1.52
CA SER A 113 -1.93 -23.75 -2.05
C SER A 113 -0.53 -24.31 -1.78
N THR A 114 -0.49 -25.60 -1.49
CA THR A 114 0.73 -26.42 -1.54
C THR A 114 0.83 -27.04 -2.94
N TYR A 115 2.03 -27.07 -3.50
CA TYR A 115 2.29 -27.64 -4.82
C TYR A 115 3.22 -28.85 -4.71
N ASP A 116 3.02 -29.87 -5.57
CA ASP A 116 3.96 -30.97 -5.70
C ASP A 116 5.18 -30.58 -6.57
N ASP A 117 6.11 -31.53 -6.74
CA ASP A 117 7.33 -31.30 -7.50
C ASP A 117 7.08 -31.11 -9.01
N ASP A 118 5.91 -31.53 -9.52
CA ASP A 118 5.47 -31.34 -10.89
C ASP A 118 4.68 -30.02 -11.07
N GLY A 119 4.49 -29.25 -10.00
CA GLY A 119 3.76 -27.98 -10.01
C GLY A 119 2.24 -28.12 -9.91
N ASN A 120 1.70 -29.30 -9.60
CA ASN A 120 0.27 -29.48 -9.45
C ASN A 120 -0.21 -28.90 -8.11
N ASP A 121 -1.29 -28.14 -8.15
CA ASP A 121 -1.95 -27.62 -6.96
C ASP A 121 -2.57 -28.78 -6.14
N LEU A 122 -2.18 -28.91 -4.87
CA LEU A 122 -2.68 -29.90 -3.92
C LEU A 122 -3.76 -29.33 -2.99
N GLY A 123 -3.97 -28.00 -3.01
CA GLY A 123 -4.80 -27.28 -2.04
C GLY A 123 -4.05 -27.02 -0.74
N TRP A 124 -4.80 -26.94 0.36
CA TRP A 124 -4.25 -26.71 1.69
C TRP A 124 -3.23 -27.78 2.10
N GLY A 125 -2.11 -27.37 2.71
CA GLY A 125 -1.06 -28.30 3.13
C GLY A 125 0.16 -27.60 3.78
N LYS A 126 1.28 -28.32 3.73
CA LYS A 126 2.51 -27.98 4.47
C LYS A 126 3.24 -26.70 4.08
N ASP A 127 2.92 -26.12 2.93
CA ASP A 127 3.52 -24.86 2.45
C ASP A 127 2.47 -23.73 2.43
N SER A 128 1.23 -24.03 2.86
CA SER A 128 0.10 -23.08 2.82
C SER A 128 0.20 -22.04 3.93
N VAL A 129 -0.21 -20.81 3.61
CA VAL A 129 -0.39 -19.71 4.55
C VAL A 129 -1.79 -19.14 4.36
N ASN A 130 -2.52 -18.91 5.45
CA ASN A 130 -3.80 -18.23 5.39
C ASN A 130 -3.61 -16.80 4.91
N ILE A 131 -4.50 -16.33 4.07
CA ILE A 131 -4.49 -14.98 3.53
C ILE A 131 -5.63 -14.16 4.10
N GLN A 132 -5.29 -12.98 4.58
CA GLN A 132 -6.23 -12.01 5.11
C GLN A 132 -6.33 -10.83 4.14
N VAL A 133 -7.18 -11.01 3.09
CA VAL A 133 -7.37 -9.95 2.07
C VAL A 133 -7.89 -8.68 2.73
N LYS A 134 -7.32 -7.52 2.38
CA LYS A 134 -7.64 -6.24 3.02
C LYS A 134 -7.71 -5.08 2.03
N HIS A 135 -8.44 -4.00 2.40
CA HIS A 135 -9.34 -3.85 3.55
C HIS A 135 -10.78 -3.89 3.01
N ILE A 136 -11.52 -4.97 3.32
CA ILE A 136 -12.92 -5.02 2.89
C ILE A 136 -13.73 -3.94 3.65
N MET A 137 -14.61 -3.14 3.05
CA MET A 137 -14.93 -2.97 1.62
C MET A 137 -14.37 -1.64 1.08
N SER A 138 -13.08 -1.64 0.74
CA SER A 138 -12.34 -0.57 0.08
C SER A 138 -12.01 0.69 0.91
N GLU A 139 -10.75 1.14 0.78
CA GLU A 139 -10.23 2.41 1.31
C GLU A 139 -9.65 3.31 0.21
N GLY A 140 -9.47 2.80 -1.02
CA GLY A 140 -8.76 3.48 -2.09
C GLY A 140 -9.41 4.77 -2.62
N ALA A 141 -10.67 5.04 -2.25
CA ALA A 141 -11.43 6.23 -2.63
C ALA A 141 -11.52 7.25 -1.46
N GLY A 142 -10.46 7.44 -0.70
CA GLY A 142 -10.43 8.38 0.41
C GLY A 142 -10.60 9.83 -0.03
N GLU A 143 -11.56 10.58 0.54
CA GLU A 143 -11.87 11.94 0.12
C GLU A 143 -10.65 12.86 0.15
N GLY A 144 -10.22 13.37 -1.01
CA GLY A 144 -9.03 14.21 -1.18
C GLY A 144 -7.73 13.50 -0.80
N GLY A 145 -7.66 12.17 -0.93
CA GLY A 145 -6.49 11.35 -0.63
C GLY A 145 -6.23 11.14 0.87
N ARG A 146 -7.18 11.48 1.72
CA ARG A 146 -7.04 11.27 3.17
C ARG A 146 -7.12 9.78 3.51
N GLU A 147 -6.37 9.38 4.52
CA GLU A 147 -6.11 7.99 4.86
C GLU A 147 -6.88 7.58 6.12
N ALA A 148 -7.58 6.45 6.07
CA ALA A 148 -8.55 6.02 7.09
C ALA A 148 -7.95 5.68 8.46
N HIS A 149 -6.63 5.55 8.58
CA HIS A 149 -5.97 5.41 9.89
C HIS A 149 -5.98 6.69 10.72
N THR A 150 -6.46 7.79 10.16
CA THR A 150 -6.56 9.09 10.82
C THR A 150 -8.00 9.59 10.81
N LEU A 151 -8.37 10.38 11.82
CA LEU A 151 -9.74 10.85 11.98
C LEU A 151 -10.22 11.72 10.81
N ASP A 152 -9.33 12.50 10.20
CA ASP A 152 -9.64 13.32 9.04
C ASP A 152 -9.90 12.50 7.78
N GLY A 153 -9.45 11.23 7.73
CA GLY A 153 -9.62 10.28 6.64
C GLY A 153 -10.73 9.24 6.83
N ALA A 154 -11.68 9.45 7.74
CA ALA A 154 -12.72 8.46 8.08
C ALA A 154 -13.64 8.05 6.92
N TYR A 155 -13.64 8.75 5.79
CA TYR A 155 -14.58 8.53 4.69
C TYR A 155 -13.90 8.09 3.40
N ALA A 156 -14.40 6.99 2.82
CA ALA A 156 -14.26 6.66 1.41
C ALA A 156 -15.50 7.20 0.68
N VAL A 157 -15.31 7.95 -0.41
CA VAL A 157 -16.39 8.66 -1.11
C VAL A 157 -16.57 8.11 -2.51
N TYR A 158 -17.81 8.00 -2.94
CA TYR A 158 -18.18 7.37 -4.22
C TYR A 158 -19.03 8.32 -5.07
N PRO A 159 -18.50 9.51 -5.44
CA PRO A 159 -19.25 10.50 -6.23
C PRO A 159 -19.54 10.03 -7.66
N GLY A 160 -18.74 9.09 -8.20
CA GLY A 160 -18.97 8.46 -9.50
C GLY A 160 -19.91 7.26 -9.46
N GLY A 161 -20.39 6.87 -8.27
CA GLY A 161 -21.28 5.71 -8.07
C GLY A 161 -20.60 4.35 -8.29
N GLN A 162 -19.25 4.27 -8.17
CA GLN A 162 -18.45 3.10 -8.50
C GLN A 162 -18.11 2.23 -7.28
N PHE A 163 -18.90 2.27 -6.20
CA PHE A 163 -18.68 1.41 -5.03
C PHE A 163 -18.52 -0.07 -5.40
N TYR A 164 -19.41 -0.61 -6.27
CA TYR A 164 -19.31 -2.01 -6.69
C TYR A 164 -18.10 -2.31 -7.57
N THR A 165 -17.57 -1.32 -8.29
CA THR A 165 -16.30 -1.44 -9.01
C THR A 165 -15.12 -1.55 -8.04
N SER A 166 -15.10 -0.70 -7.02
CA SER A 166 -14.03 -0.67 -6.00
C SER A 166 -13.89 -1.97 -5.22
N ILE A 167 -14.96 -2.78 -5.14
CA ILE A 167 -14.94 -4.06 -4.40
C ILE A 167 -14.69 -5.30 -5.26
N LEU A 168 -14.56 -5.16 -6.59
CA LEU A 168 -14.32 -6.29 -7.49
C LEU A 168 -13.09 -7.15 -7.13
N PRO A 169 -11.92 -6.57 -6.76
CA PRO A 169 -10.74 -7.38 -6.40
C PRO A 169 -10.97 -8.26 -5.17
N TYR A 170 -11.77 -7.81 -4.21
CA TYR A 170 -12.11 -8.63 -3.04
C TYR A 170 -12.98 -9.82 -3.42
N PHE A 171 -14.00 -9.63 -4.28
CA PHE A 171 -14.81 -10.73 -4.77
C PHE A 171 -14.03 -11.69 -5.68
N ALA A 172 -12.99 -11.20 -6.36
CA ALA A 172 -12.04 -12.05 -7.07
C ALA A 172 -11.29 -13.00 -6.12
N ALA A 173 -11.01 -12.57 -4.88
CA ALA A 173 -10.44 -13.43 -3.85
C ALA A 173 -11.42 -14.51 -3.35
N GLN A 174 -12.71 -14.37 -3.58
CA GLN A 174 -13.73 -15.41 -3.30
C GLN A 174 -13.96 -16.38 -4.49
N ASP A 175 -13.18 -16.25 -5.57
CA ASP A 175 -13.29 -17.10 -6.76
C ASP A 175 -11.87 -17.40 -7.28
N LEU A 176 -11.13 -18.21 -6.51
CA LEU A 176 -9.77 -18.61 -6.85
C LEU A 176 -9.76 -19.79 -7.81
N PRO A 177 -8.82 -19.81 -8.78
CA PRO A 177 -8.77 -20.87 -9.79
C PRO A 177 -8.30 -22.23 -9.25
N GLY A 178 -7.66 -22.26 -8.07
CA GLY A 178 -7.07 -23.46 -7.49
C GLY A 178 -7.98 -24.22 -6.55
N LYS A 179 -7.42 -25.25 -5.88
CA LYS A 179 -8.18 -26.16 -5.03
C LYS A 179 -8.65 -25.57 -3.70
N THR A 180 -8.06 -24.46 -3.25
CA THR A 180 -8.52 -23.74 -2.05
C THR A 180 -9.83 -22.99 -2.33
N GLY A 181 -10.08 -22.60 -3.58
CA GLY A 181 -11.34 -22.08 -4.09
C GLY A 181 -11.68 -20.65 -3.65
N MET A 182 -11.43 -20.32 -2.39
CA MET A 182 -11.73 -18.99 -1.81
C MET A 182 -10.63 -18.56 -0.86
N VAL A 183 -10.51 -17.24 -0.66
CA VAL A 183 -9.64 -16.69 0.38
C VAL A 183 -10.10 -17.13 1.75
N SER A 184 -9.15 -17.49 2.64
CA SER A 184 -9.45 -18.04 3.97
C SER A 184 -9.90 -17.01 4.98
N SER A 185 -9.45 -15.75 4.83
CA SER A 185 -9.79 -14.70 5.77
C SER A 185 -9.79 -13.31 5.13
N ALA A 186 -10.35 -12.34 5.85
CA ALA A 186 -10.42 -10.95 5.44
C ALA A 186 -10.18 -10.01 6.63
N MET A 187 -9.74 -8.79 6.35
CA MET A 187 -9.64 -7.69 7.30
C MET A 187 -10.52 -6.54 6.85
N THR A 188 -11.29 -5.97 7.78
CA THR A 188 -12.20 -4.88 7.46
C THR A 188 -11.50 -3.53 7.35
N SER A 189 -12.08 -2.65 6.52
CA SER A 189 -11.72 -1.24 6.43
C SER A 189 -12.24 -0.44 7.63
N PHE A 190 -11.50 0.61 8.03
CA PHE A 190 -12.01 1.62 8.95
C PHE A 190 -13.05 2.54 8.31
N SER A 191 -13.04 2.68 7.00
CA SER A 191 -13.79 3.72 6.30
C SER A 191 -15.30 3.56 6.42
N ILE A 192 -15.98 4.71 6.53
CA ILE A 192 -17.40 4.87 6.22
C ILE A 192 -17.51 5.14 4.72
N GLY A 193 -18.12 4.23 3.96
CA GLY A 193 -18.39 4.46 2.54
C GLY A 193 -19.63 5.32 2.33
N VAL A 194 -19.51 6.45 1.60
CA VAL A 194 -20.61 7.37 1.34
C VAL A 194 -20.70 7.74 -0.15
N ASP A 195 -21.94 7.94 -0.62
CA ASP A 195 -22.24 8.41 -1.99
C ASP A 195 -22.00 9.93 -2.15
N GLU A 196 -22.33 10.48 -3.31
CA GLU A 196 -22.19 11.90 -3.62
C GLU A 196 -23.00 12.84 -2.71
N ASN A 197 -24.01 12.34 -2.01
CA ASN A 197 -24.84 13.10 -1.06
C ASN A 197 -24.33 12.98 0.39
N GLY A 198 -23.33 12.11 0.63
CA GLY A 198 -22.83 11.77 1.95
C GLY A 198 -23.69 10.73 2.68
N ASP A 199 -24.61 10.07 1.98
CA ASP A 199 -25.38 8.94 2.50
C ASP A 199 -24.56 7.64 2.42
N SER A 200 -24.82 6.68 3.33
CA SER A 200 -24.12 5.39 3.27
C SER A 200 -24.39 4.67 1.95
N VAL A 201 -23.33 4.18 1.28
CA VAL A 201 -23.47 3.40 0.05
C VAL A 201 -24.16 2.05 0.26
N LEU A 202 -24.11 1.51 1.49
CA LEU A 202 -24.77 0.27 1.88
C LEU A 202 -24.89 0.19 3.41
N GLY A 203 -26.10 -0.10 3.90
CA GLY A 203 -26.38 -0.26 5.32
C GLY A 203 -26.23 1.02 6.13
N GLU A 204 -25.87 0.87 7.39
CA GLU A 204 -25.71 1.99 8.32
C GLU A 204 -24.45 2.82 7.99
N ARG A 205 -24.49 4.11 8.37
CA ARG A 205 -23.36 5.04 8.16
C ARG A 205 -22.32 4.90 9.26
N VAL A 206 -21.65 3.76 9.28
CA VAL A 206 -20.62 3.38 10.26
C VAL A 206 -19.42 2.76 9.54
N SER A 207 -18.29 2.68 10.22
CA SER A 207 -17.13 1.89 9.79
C SER A 207 -17.55 0.49 9.36
N THR A 208 -16.89 -0.06 8.35
CA THR A 208 -17.21 -1.38 7.81
C THR A 208 -17.27 -2.46 8.88
N SER A 209 -16.44 -2.41 9.93
CA SER A 209 -16.41 -3.38 11.03
C SER A 209 -17.74 -3.48 11.79
N TYR A 210 -18.57 -2.44 11.75
CA TYR A 210 -19.88 -2.41 12.42
C TYR A 210 -21.06 -2.57 11.45
N ASN A 211 -20.79 -2.64 10.15
CA ASN A 211 -21.85 -2.64 9.14
C ASN A 211 -22.25 -4.06 8.75
N ALA A 212 -23.31 -4.57 9.39
CA ALA A 212 -23.81 -5.93 9.14
C ALA A 212 -24.26 -6.16 7.69
N GLU A 213 -24.77 -5.14 6.98
CA GLU A 213 -25.18 -5.30 5.59
C GLU A 213 -23.99 -5.47 4.66
N LYS A 214 -22.87 -4.78 4.93
CA LYS A 214 -21.62 -4.98 4.19
C LYS A 214 -21.01 -6.35 4.49
N ILE A 215 -20.96 -6.76 5.75
CA ILE A 215 -20.27 -8.01 6.17
C ILE A 215 -21.15 -9.23 5.89
N ASN A 216 -22.29 -9.36 6.61
CA ASN A 216 -23.16 -10.52 6.47
C ASN A 216 -24.01 -10.45 5.21
N GLY A 217 -24.58 -9.26 4.91
CA GLY A 217 -25.49 -9.07 3.78
C GLY A 217 -24.81 -9.14 2.42
N LEU A 218 -23.58 -8.66 2.28
CA LEU A 218 -22.88 -8.61 1.00
C LEU A 218 -21.69 -9.58 0.96
N TRP A 219 -20.66 -9.39 1.81
CA TRP A 219 -19.42 -10.16 1.73
C TRP A 219 -19.61 -11.66 1.92
N ARG A 220 -20.31 -12.08 2.99
CA ARG A 220 -20.57 -13.50 3.26
C ARG A 220 -21.65 -14.09 2.34
N ALA A 221 -22.69 -13.29 2.00
CA ALA A 221 -23.84 -13.79 1.27
C ALA A 221 -23.59 -14.01 -0.23
N ALA A 222 -22.78 -13.15 -0.89
CA ALA A 222 -22.64 -13.15 -2.34
C ALA A 222 -22.18 -14.49 -2.92
N ASN A 223 -21.18 -15.14 -2.30
CA ASN A 223 -20.63 -16.42 -2.74
C ASN A 223 -20.74 -17.53 -1.67
N GLY A 224 -21.51 -17.28 -0.60
CA GLY A 224 -21.60 -18.20 0.53
C GLY A 224 -20.27 -18.33 1.27
N TRP A 225 -19.49 -17.26 1.34
CA TRP A 225 -18.19 -17.27 1.96
C TRP A 225 -18.29 -17.44 3.49
N ASP A 226 -17.56 -18.42 4.02
CA ASP A 226 -17.64 -18.85 5.42
C ASP A 226 -16.25 -18.87 6.07
N GLY A 227 -15.45 -17.84 5.81
CA GLY A 227 -14.10 -17.69 6.34
C GLY A 227 -14.02 -16.74 7.55
N TYR A 228 -12.81 -16.52 8.01
CA TYR A 228 -12.45 -15.74 9.19
C TYR A 228 -12.33 -14.25 8.87
N ILE A 229 -12.94 -13.38 9.69
CA ILE A 229 -12.82 -11.91 9.59
C ILE A 229 -12.20 -11.34 10.87
N LEU A 230 -11.08 -10.61 10.68
CA LEU A 230 -10.46 -9.78 11.71
C LEU A 230 -10.82 -8.31 11.47
N THR A 231 -11.07 -7.52 12.51
CA THR A 231 -11.06 -6.06 12.35
C THR A 231 -9.65 -5.57 12.03
N ASP A 232 -9.50 -4.43 11.38
CA ASP A 232 -8.23 -3.72 11.44
C ASP A 232 -7.91 -3.32 12.89
N PHE A 233 -6.64 -2.96 13.17
CA PHE A 233 -6.14 -2.79 14.52
C PHE A 233 -6.71 -1.53 15.20
N ASN A 234 -7.17 -1.69 16.45
CA ASN A 234 -7.75 -0.63 17.29
C ASN A 234 -9.08 -0.04 16.79
N THR A 235 -9.83 -0.71 15.92
CA THR A 235 -11.13 -0.23 15.43
C THR A 235 -12.07 0.15 16.60
N HIS A 236 -12.18 -0.71 17.61
CA HIS A 236 -13.03 -0.49 18.79
C HIS A 236 -12.51 0.59 19.77
N VAL A 237 -11.28 1.08 19.58
CA VAL A 237 -10.65 2.08 20.48
C VAL A 237 -10.72 3.48 19.90
N ASP A 238 -10.01 3.72 18.80
CA ASP A 238 -9.76 5.07 18.27
C ASP A 238 -10.15 5.25 16.80
N LYS A 239 -10.73 4.21 16.16
CA LYS A 239 -11.24 4.25 14.78
C LYS A 239 -12.65 3.69 14.66
N CYS A 240 -13.43 3.90 15.72
CA CYS A 240 -14.80 3.44 15.85
C CYS A 240 -15.80 4.38 15.13
N PHE A 241 -15.47 4.76 13.89
CA PHE A 241 -16.22 5.75 13.11
C PHE A 241 -17.71 5.44 13.04
N GLY A 242 -18.53 6.37 13.53
CA GLY A 242 -19.97 6.25 13.64
C GLY A 242 -20.46 5.48 14.87
N MET A 243 -19.55 5.03 15.77
CA MET A 243 -19.87 4.27 16.98
C MET A 243 -19.27 4.92 18.25
N GLU A 244 -18.95 6.19 18.18
CA GLU A 244 -18.26 6.96 19.24
C GLU A 244 -19.05 7.01 20.55
N GLU A 245 -20.38 6.94 20.47
CA GLU A 245 -21.30 6.98 21.63
C GLU A 245 -21.31 5.70 22.48
N TYR A 246 -20.85 4.57 21.89
CA TYR A 246 -20.82 3.28 22.56
C TYR A 246 -19.55 3.10 23.39
N THR A 247 -19.65 2.36 24.51
CA THR A 247 -18.46 1.94 25.28
C THR A 247 -17.64 0.90 24.53
N VAL A 248 -16.37 0.72 24.88
CA VAL A 248 -15.50 -0.30 24.25
C VAL A 248 -16.11 -1.70 24.30
N PRO A 249 -16.66 -2.23 25.41
CA PRO A 249 -17.32 -3.53 25.43
C PRO A 249 -18.53 -3.61 24.48
N GLN A 250 -19.31 -2.53 24.38
CA GLN A 250 -20.45 -2.49 23.45
C GLN A 250 -19.98 -2.52 21.99
N ARG A 251 -18.94 -1.76 21.64
CA ARG A 251 -18.35 -1.76 20.30
C ARG A 251 -17.84 -3.15 19.91
N LEU A 252 -17.09 -3.82 20.78
CA LEU A 252 -16.61 -5.18 20.56
C LEU A 252 -17.74 -6.17 20.27
N TRP A 253 -18.84 -6.07 21.00
CA TRP A 253 -19.99 -6.92 20.73
C TRP A 253 -20.66 -6.61 19.40
N LEU A 254 -20.82 -5.32 19.07
CA LEU A 254 -21.46 -4.88 17.83
C LEU A 254 -20.64 -5.28 16.58
N GLU A 255 -19.31 -5.35 16.69
CA GLU A 255 -18.44 -5.94 15.67
C GLU A 255 -18.76 -7.43 15.44
N LEU A 256 -18.87 -8.22 16.51
CA LEU A 256 -19.27 -9.65 16.41
C LEU A 256 -20.68 -9.81 15.83
N GLU A 257 -21.63 -8.97 16.24
CA GLU A 257 -23.00 -8.98 15.73
C GLU A 257 -23.05 -8.62 14.23
N ALA A 258 -22.14 -7.77 13.77
CA ALA A 258 -21.98 -7.43 12.34
C ALA A 258 -21.35 -8.57 11.51
N GLY A 259 -20.76 -9.60 12.15
CA GLY A 259 -20.17 -10.75 11.48
C GLY A 259 -18.63 -10.82 11.51
N ILE A 260 -18.00 -10.01 12.35
CA ILE A 260 -16.56 -10.10 12.65
C ILE A 260 -16.32 -11.32 13.55
N ASP A 261 -15.18 -11.97 13.44
CA ASP A 261 -14.82 -13.14 14.23
C ASP A 261 -13.78 -12.85 15.32
N ALA A 262 -12.92 -11.86 15.10
CA ALA A 262 -11.92 -11.47 16.07
C ALA A 262 -11.56 -9.97 15.98
N TRP A 263 -11.00 -9.46 17.07
CA TRP A 263 -10.64 -8.06 17.23
C TRP A 263 -9.14 -7.84 17.01
N GLY A 264 -8.79 -6.88 16.19
CA GLY A 264 -7.41 -6.43 16.03
C GLY A 264 -6.94 -5.62 17.22
N ASN A 265 -5.93 -6.13 17.94
CA ASN A 265 -5.27 -5.49 19.08
C ASN A 265 -6.16 -5.19 20.29
N MET A 266 -6.26 -6.13 21.22
CA MET A 266 -6.98 -5.97 22.49
C MET A 266 -6.16 -5.28 23.61
N GLY A 267 -5.00 -4.68 23.30
CA GLY A 267 -4.20 -3.95 24.27
C GLY A 267 -3.07 -4.74 24.92
N GLY A 268 -3.11 -6.06 24.88
CA GLY A 268 -2.05 -6.96 25.36
C GLY A 268 -1.93 -7.06 26.88
N LYS A 269 -3.00 -6.74 27.62
CA LYS A 269 -3.08 -6.91 29.06
C LYS A 269 -4.11 -7.98 29.41
N TYR A 270 -3.65 -9.21 29.43
CA TYR A 270 -4.47 -10.42 29.48
C TYR A 270 -5.69 -10.35 30.44
N GLU A 271 -5.51 -9.95 31.69
CA GLU A 271 -6.62 -9.91 32.67
C GLU A 271 -7.63 -8.78 32.36
N GLU A 272 -7.14 -7.61 31.91
CA GLU A 272 -7.98 -6.48 31.53
C GLU A 272 -8.74 -6.81 30.22
N ASP A 273 -8.08 -7.39 29.24
CA ASP A 273 -8.67 -7.74 27.95
C ASP A 273 -9.76 -8.82 28.09
N ILE A 274 -9.55 -9.83 28.94
CA ILE A 274 -10.59 -10.83 29.25
C ILE A 274 -11.80 -10.19 29.94
N ALA A 275 -11.57 -9.29 30.88
CA ALA A 275 -12.67 -8.61 31.58
C ALA A 275 -13.53 -7.82 30.59
N VAL A 276 -12.91 -7.07 29.68
CA VAL A 276 -13.60 -6.31 28.62
C VAL A 276 -14.35 -7.23 27.66
N ALA A 277 -13.76 -8.36 27.26
CA ALA A 277 -14.42 -9.34 26.39
C ALA A 277 -15.63 -10.01 27.07
N VAL A 278 -15.54 -10.29 28.37
CA VAL A 278 -16.67 -10.81 29.17
C VAL A 278 -17.81 -9.78 29.28
N GLU A 279 -17.47 -8.49 29.45
CA GLU A 279 -18.46 -7.41 29.45
C GLU A 279 -19.14 -7.29 28.09
N ALA A 280 -18.38 -7.41 26.98
CA ALA A 280 -18.92 -7.44 25.62
C ALA A 280 -19.92 -8.60 25.43
N TYR A 281 -19.55 -9.83 25.83
CA TYR A 281 -20.44 -10.97 25.78
C TYR A 281 -21.73 -10.77 26.62
N ASN A 282 -21.60 -10.22 27.85
CA ASN A 282 -22.76 -9.95 28.69
C ASN A 282 -23.72 -8.93 28.06
N TYR A 283 -23.16 -7.89 27.41
CA TYR A 283 -23.97 -6.94 26.64
C TYR A 283 -24.72 -7.64 25.49
N GLY A 284 -24.07 -8.57 24.79
CA GLY A 284 -24.71 -9.38 23.75
C GLY A 284 -25.85 -10.25 24.30
N VAL A 285 -25.64 -10.89 25.44
CA VAL A 285 -26.69 -11.67 26.12
C VAL A 285 -27.88 -10.80 26.51
N GLU A 286 -27.63 -9.58 26.99
CA GLU A 286 -28.69 -8.63 27.32
C GLU A 286 -29.48 -8.21 26.07
N ARG A 287 -28.81 -7.99 24.93
CA ARG A 287 -29.41 -7.57 23.65
C ARG A 287 -30.21 -8.66 22.97
N LEU A 288 -29.61 -9.84 22.83
CA LEU A 288 -30.10 -10.90 21.93
C LEU A 288 -30.61 -12.14 22.66
N GLY A 289 -30.32 -12.25 23.96
CA GLY A 289 -30.51 -13.49 24.71
C GLY A 289 -29.32 -14.44 24.59
N LYS A 290 -29.18 -15.32 25.59
CA LYS A 290 -28.00 -16.20 25.71
C LYS A 290 -27.79 -17.14 24.52
N GLU A 291 -28.86 -17.75 23.99
CA GLU A 291 -28.76 -18.73 22.89
C GLU A 291 -28.19 -18.08 21.60
N ALA A 292 -28.68 -16.88 21.25
CA ALA A 292 -28.18 -16.15 20.09
C ALA A 292 -26.74 -15.65 20.30
N ALA A 293 -26.42 -15.16 21.49
CA ALA A 293 -25.06 -14.72 21.81
C ALA A 293 -24.07 -15.89 21.78
N ASP A 294 -24.42 -17.06 22.34
CA ASP A 294 -23.61 -18.28 22.29
C ASP A 294 -23.37 -18.72 20.84
N GLN A 295 -24.37 -18.61 19.96
CA GLN A 295 -24.24 -19.01 18.57
C GLN A 295 -23.23 -18.12 17.82
N ILE A 296 -23.25 -16.79 18.03
CA ILE A 296 -22.27 -15.86 17.44
C ILE A 296 -20.84 -16.25 17.87
N ILE A 297 -20.62 -16.47 19.17
CA ILE A 297 -19.30 -16.88 19.67
C ILE A 297 -18.87 -18.25 19.09
N PHE A 298 -19.81 -19.19 18.95
CA PHE A 298 -19.53 -20.50 18.38
C PHE A 298 -19.08 -20.37 16.90
N ASP A 299 -19.81 -19.59 16.10
CA ASP A 299 -19.49 -19.40 14.69
C ASP A 299 -18.14 -18.71 14.52
N SER A 300 -17.87 -17.63 15.27
CA SER A 300 -16.57 -16.94 15.28
C SER A 300 -15.43 -17.88 15.66
N THR A 301 -15.63 -18.69 16.71
CA THR A 301 -14.63 -19.67 17.16
C THR A 301 -14.34 -20.71 16.08
N ARG A 302 -15.38 -21.20 15.38
CA ARG A 302 -15.25 -22.15 14.27
C ARG A 302 -14.40 -21.55 13.15
N HIS A 303 -14.70 -20.33 12.70
CA HIS A 303 -13.94 -19.65 11.64
C HIS A 303 -12.45 -19.51 12.01
N ILE A 304 -12.15 -19.13 13.27
CA ILE A 304 -10.77 -19.06 13.76
C ILE A 304 -10.09 -20.44 13.71
N LEU A 305 -10.76 -21.50 14.19
CA LEU A 305 -10.20 -22.85 14.20
C LEU A 305 -9.96 -23.39 12.78
N ASP A 306 -10.85 -23.09 11.84
CA ASP A 306 -10.69 -23.51 10.45
C ASP A 306 -9.37 -23.02 9.84
N THR A 307 -8.92 -21.80 10.19
CA THR A 307 -7.60 -21.29 9.74
C THR A 307 -6.42 -22.12 10.27
N LEU A 308 -6.53 -22.68 11.46
CA LEU A 308 -5.50 -23.54 12.05
C LEU A 308 -5.46 -24.92 11.36
N PHE A 309 -6.63 -25.47 11.01
CA PHE A 309 -6.71 -26.73 10.26
C PHE A 309 -6.17 -26.58 8.83
N ASN A 310 -6.48 -25.49 8.15
CA ASN A 310 -6.03 -25.22 6.79
C ASN A 310 -4.51 -25.39 6.62
N VAL A 311 -3.73 -24.89 7.57
CA VAL A 311 -2.27 -24.89 7.52
C VAL A 311 -1.61 -26.00 8.35
N GLY A 312 -2.41 -26.91 8.92
CA GLY A 312 -1.93 -28.10 9.63
C GLY A 312 -1.27 -27.86 10.99
N VAL A 313 -1.35 -26.65 11.57
CA VAL A 313 -0.73 -26.35 12.88
C VAL A 313 -1.42 -27.06 14.04
N VAL A 314 -2.67 -27.51 13.87
CA VAL A 314 -3.37 -28.37 14.85
C VAL A 314 -2.70 -29.74 14.97
N ASP A 315 -2.26 -30.30 13.84
CA ASP A 315 -1.57 -31.61 13.81
C ASP A 315 -0.12 -31.51 14.24
N ASN A 316 0.56 -30.42 13.85
CA ASN A 316 1.96 -30.17 14.21
C ASN A 316 2.24 -28.66 14.28
N PRO A 317 2.28 -28.05 15.48
CA PRO A 317 2.53 -26.62 15.64
C PRO A 317 4.02 -26.25 15.56
N TYR A 318 4.91 -27.20 15.30
CA TYR A 318 6.35 -26.99 15.32
C TYR A 318 6.96 -27.00 13.93
N VAL A 319 7.95 -26.16 13.72
CA VAL A 319 8.74 -26.12 12.49
C VAL A 319 10.21 -26.40 12.78
N SER A 320 10.93 -26.94 11.78
CA SER A 320 12.35 -27.27 11.90
C SER A 320 13.20 -26.04 11.75
N GLU A 321 14.06 -25.75 12.74
CA GLU A 321 15.04 -24.65 12.65
C GLU A 321 16.03 -24.83 11.48
N ALA A 322 16.34 -26.07 11.10
CA ALA A 322 17.20 -26.35 9.95
C ALA A 322 16.51 -25.99 8.61
N VAL A 323 15.22 -26.26 8.49
CA VAL A 323 14.41 -25.87 7.31
C VAL A 323 14.27 -24.36 7.25
N ALA A 324 13.92 -23.72 8.37
CA ALA A 324 13.81 -22.27 8.45
C ALA A 324 15.14 -21.52 8.16
N ALA A 325 16.28 -22.19 8.33
CA ALA A 325 17.60 -21.62 7.98
C ALA A 325 17.98 -21.81 6.50
N SER A 326 17.28 -22.68 5.76
CA SER A 326 17.64 -23.04 4.39
C SER A 326 16.62 -22.65 3.32
N VAL A 327 15.37 -22.40 3.70
CA VAL A 327 14.29 -22.06 2.75
C VAL A 327 14.27 -20.57 2.42
N PRO A 328 14.24 -19.64 3.40
CA PRO A 328 14.24 -18.22 3.10
C PRO A 328 15.55 -17.77 2.43
N ASN A 329 15.44 -16.91 1.44
CA ASN A 329 16.56 -16.32 0.71
C ASN A 329 17.51 -17.35 0.06
N ASN A 330 17.02 -18.53 -0.35
CA ASN A 330 17.84 -19.46 -1.11
C ASN A 330 18.16 -18.91 -2.51
N GLU A 331 19.11 -19.53 -3.22
CA GLU A 331 19.59 -19.05 -4.53
C GLU A 331 18.46 -19.00 -5.59
N GLU A 332 17.56 -19.99 -5.60
CA GLU A 332 16.44 -20.06 -6.55
C GLU A 332 15.46 -18.90 -6.31
N HIS A 333 15.00 -18.74 -5.07
CA HIS A 333 14.07 -17.68 -4.69
C HIS A 333 14.67 -16.29 -4.94
N THR A 334 15.94 -16.09 -4.59
CA THR A 334 16.64 -14.82 -4.82
C THR A 334 16.79 -14.50 -6.31
N ALA A 335 17.05 -15.51 -7.15
CA ALA A 335 17.15 -15.31 -8.59
C ALA A 335 15.78 -14.94 -9.21
N MET A 336 14.70 -15.60 -8.77
CA MET A 336 13.34 -15.29 -9.23
C MET A 336 12.92 -13.88 -8.82
N ALA A 337 13.16 -13.49 -7.58
CA ALA A 337 12.85 -12.15 -7.08
C ALA A 337 13.67 -11.06 -7.81
N ARG A 338 14.95 -11.35 -8.10
CA ARG A 338 15.80 -10.43 -8.88
C ARG A 338 15.24 -10.21 -10.29
N GLU A 339 14.79 -11.26 -10.94
CA GLU A 339 14.15 -11.16 -12.27
C GLU A 339 12.84 -10.34 -12.18
N ALA A 340 12.02 -10.56 -11.14
CA ALA A 340 10.82 -9.79 -10.90
C ALA A 340 11.11 -8.30 -10.69
N LEU A 341 12.16 -7.96 -9.91
CA LEU A 341 12.60 -6.59 -9.71
C LEU A 341 13.05 -5.92 -11.01
N LEU A 342 13.79 -6.63 -11.87
CA LEU A 342 14.19 -6.11 -13.18
C LEU A 342 12.98 -5.86 -14.08
N LYS A 343 12.02 -6.78 -14.11
CA LYS A 343 10.77 -6.66 -14.88
C LYS A 343 9.84 -5.54 -14.37
N SER A 344 10.02 -5.04 -13.15
CA SER A 344 9.13 -4.06 -12.53
C SER A 344 9.52 -2.60 -12.76
N ILE A 345 10.65 -2.33 -13.41
CA ILE A 345 11.13 -0.96 -13.66
C ILE A 345 10.54 -0.42 -14.95
N VAL A 346 9.72 0.63 -14.83
CA VAL A 346 9.12 1.32 -15.98
C VAL A 346 10.08 2.35 -16.55
N MET A 347 10.29 2.33 -17.84
CA MET A 347 10.97 3.42 -18.56
C MET A 347 9.91 4.34 -19.17
N LEU A 348 9.87 5.62 -18.75
CA LEU A 348 8.91 6.62 -19.24
C LEU A 348 9.46 7.49 -20.36
N LYS A 349 10.76 7.76 -20.34
CA LYS A 349 11.42 8.61 -21.31
C LYS A 349 12.77 8.00 -21.71
N ASN A 350 13.12 8.11 -22.98
CA ASN A 350 14.42 7.71 -23.51
C ASN A 350 14.62 8.45 -24.85
N THR A 351 15.11 9.68 -24.79
CA THR A 351 15.23 10.59 -25.94
C THR A 351 15.93 9.91 -27.11
N ASP A 352 15.30 9.95 -28.28
CA ASP A 352 15.75 9.32 -29.52
C ASP A 352 16.07 7.79 -29.38
N ASN A 353 15.55 7.12 -28.36
CA ASN A 353 15.87 5.73 -27.98
C ASN A 353 17.38 5.47 -27.83
N SER A 354 18.14 6.46 -27.36
CA SER A 354 19.60 6.43 -27.42
C SER A 354 20.31 6.59 -26.08
N VAL A 355 19.64 7.10 -25.05
CA VAL A 355 20.24 7.35 -23.72
C VAL A 355 20.43 6.02 -22.98
N ILE A 356 19.37 5.23 -22.81
CA ILE A 356 19.42 3.86 -22.28
C ILE A 356 19.25 2.90 -23.47
N LYS A 357 20.26 2.09 -23.72
CA LYS A 357 20.35 1.20 -24.89
C LYS A 357 21.18 -0.05 -24.57
N PRO A 358 21.13 -1.10 -25.41
CA PRO A 358 21.96 -2.28 -25.20
C PRO A 358 23.43 -1.96 -24.94
N ALA A 359 24.05 -2.68 -23.98
CA ALA A 359 25.43 -2.46 -23.58
C ALA A 359 26.39 -2.55 -24.78
N GLY A 360 27.33 -1.60 -24.85
CA GLY A 360 28.45 -1.62 -25.79
C GLY A 360 29.68 -2.35 -25.22
N ASP A 361 30.76 -2.34 -26.00
CA ASP A 361 32.04 -3.00 -25.62
C ASP A 361 32.79 -2.20 -24.52
N GLU A 362 32.52 -0.91 -24.39
CA GLU A 362 33.21 0.00 -23.46
C GLU A 362 32.30 0.36 -22.28
N LYS A 363 32.92 0.44 -21.08
CA LYS A 363 32.27 0.83 -19.85
C LYS A 363 32.04 2.34 -19.85
N LEU A 364 30.78 2.78 -19.72
CA LEU A 364 30.42 4.19 -19.67
C LEU A 364 31.04 4.88 -18.47
N THR A 365 31.30 6.17 -18.60
CA THR A 365 31.68 7.08 -17.51
C THR A 365 30.43 7.84 -17.07
N VAL A 366 30.09 7.78 -15.77
CA VAL A 366 28.88 8.42 -15.23
C VAL A 366 29.23 9.42 -14.15
N TYR A 367 28.47 10.51 -14.10
CA TYR A 367 28.51 11.43 -12.97
C TYR A 367 27.33 11.15 -12.04
N ILE A 368 27.61 10.81 -10.76
CA ILE A 368 26.62 10.60 -9.71
C ILE A 368 26.82 11.67 -8.64
N PRO A 369 25.99 12.74 -8.62
CA PRO A 369 26.13 13.85 -7.68
C PRO A 369 25.68 13.47 -6.26
N TYR A 370 26.22 14.22 -5.27
CA TYR A 370 25.74 14.15 -3.89
C TYR A 370 24.49 15.00 -3.70
N LYS A 371 23.54 14.42 -2.99
CA LYS A 371 22.28 15.06 -2.59
C LYS A 371 22.33 15.47 -1.13
N TYR A 372 21.83 16.65 -0.84
CA TYR A 372 21.63 17.17 0.51
C TYR A 372 20.34 16.60 1.11
N SER A 373 20.43 16.15 2.37
CA SER A 373 19.27 15.77 3.18
C SER A 373 19.21 16.67 4.42
N PRO A 374 18.15 17.48 4.59
CA PRO A 374 18.01 18.35 5.75
C PRO A 374 17.87 17.54 7.06
N ALA A 375 18.17 18.18 8.18
CA ALA A 375 17.90 17.60 9.48
C ALA A 375 16.40 17.36 9.68
N THR A 376 16.04 16.18 10.17
CA THR A 376 14.64 15.82 10.46
C THR A 376 14.47 15.42 11.91
N THR A 377 13.33 15.77 12.52
CA THR A 377 13.00 15.36 13.90
C THR A 377 11.74 14.50 13.88
N SER A 378 11.82 13.34 14.49
CA SER A 378 10.71 12.38 14.63
C SER A 378 10.52 11.99 16.10
N ARG A 379 9.50 11.19 16.39
CA ARG A 379 9.32 10.57 17.73
C ARG A 379 10.52 9.71 18.15
N ARG A 380 11.35 9.25 17.20
CA ARG A 380 12.54 8.41 17.46
C ARG A 380 13.82 9.24 17.67
N GLY A 381 13.75 10.57 17.53
CA GLY A 381 14.89 11.49 17.69
C GLY A 381 15.14 12.34 16.46
N THR A 382 16.24 13.09 16.49
CA THR A 382 16.69 13.97 15.41
C THR A 382 17.77 13.28 14.57
N THR A 383 17.54 13.19 13.26
CA THR A 383 18.56 12.81 12.27
C THR A 383 19.23 14.10 11.78
N PRO A 384 20.55 14.25 11.90
CA PRO A 384 21.25 15.46 11.45
C PRO A 384 21.20 15.62 9.93
N ALA A 385 21.39 16.85 9.46
CA ALA A 385 21.59 17.11 8.04
C ALA A 385 22.84 16.39 7.52
N SER A 386 22.77 15.87 6.29
CA SER A 386 23.84 15.09 5.69
C SER A 386 23.89 15.22 4.18
N PHE A 387 25.00 14.78 3.59
CA PHE A 387 25.14 14.53 2.17
C PHE A 387 25.34 13.03 1.91
N ALA A 388 24.74 12.53 0.88
CA ALA A 388 25.00 11.20 0.33
C ALA A 388 25.00 11.26 -1.20
N PRO A 389 25.74 10.41 -1.89
CA PRO A 389 25.57 10.27 -3.33
C PRO A 389 24.12 9.88 -3.62
N SER A 390 23.55 10.36 -4.72
CA SER A 390 22.16 10.08 -5.12
C SER A 390 21.90 8.60 -5.36
N MET A 391 22.95 7.82 -5.68
CA MET A 391 22.96 6.36 -5.76
C MET A 391 24.28 5.80 -5.23
N ASP A 392 24.33 4.52 -4.87
CA ASP A 392 25.50 3.87 -4.27
C ASP A 392 26.69 3.79 -5.21
N ILE A 393 27.76 4.53 -4.89
CA ILE A 393 28.99 4.62 -5.69
C ILE A 393 29.73 3.27 -5.77
N ALA A 394 29.69 2.46 -4.70
CA ALA A 394 30.38 1.17 -4.69
C ALA A 394 29.70 0.16 -5.62
N VAL A 395 28.37 0.18 -5.65
CA VAL A 395 27.56 -0.61 -6.60
C VAL A 395 27.75 -0.07 -8.02
N ALA A 396 27.62 1.24 -8.23
CA ALA A 396 27.81 1.89 -9.53
C ALA A 396 29.18 1.56 -10.16
N SER A 397 30.23 1.51 -9.35
CA SER A 397 31.59 1.20 -9.82
C SER A 397 31.76 -0.21 -10.40
N GLN A 398 30.82 -1.10 -10.19
CA GLN A 398 30.80 -2.42 -10.83
C GLN A 398 30.37 -2.30 -12.30
N TYR A 399 29.53 -1.34 -12.61
CA TYR A 399 28.92 -1.12 -13.94
C TYR A 399 29.62 -0.01 -14.73
N PHE A 400 30.09 1.05 -14.07
CA PHE A 400 30.53 2.31 -14.69
C PHE A 400 31.91 2.77 -14.19
N ASN A 401 32.55 3.68 -14.95
CA ASN A 401 33.57 4.55 -14.42
C ASN A 401 32.87 5.73 -13.74
N VAL A 402 33.07 5.94 -12.44
CA VAL A 402 32.25 6.88 -11.67
C VAL A 402 33.01 8.17 -11.37
N ILE A 403 32.38 9.31 -11.71
CA ILE A 403 32.72 10.64 -11.26
C ILE A 403 31.70 11.02 -10.19
N THR A 404 32.15 11.63 -9.09
CA THR A 404 31.24 12.03 -8.00
C THR A 404 31.78 13.23 -7.25
N ASP A 405 30.93 13.84 -6.42
CA ASP A 405 31.25 14.98 -5.58
C ASP A 405 32.04 14.60 -4.32
N THR A 406 32.43 15.61 -3.57
CA THR A 406 32.96 15.47 -2.22
C THR A 406 32.20 16.40 -1.26
N VAL A 407 32.33 16.13 0.04
CA VAL A 407 31.67 16.95 1.06
C VAL A 407 32.71 17.83 1.76
N GLY A 408 32.43 19.11 1.82
CA GLY A 408 33.23 20.08 2.54
C GLY A 408 33.07 20.03 4.05
N THR A 409 33.62 21.01 4.74
CA THR A 409 33.43 21.15 6.19
C THR A 409 32.07 21.78 6.46
N PRO A 410 31.29 21.28 7.46
CA PRO A 410 30.02 21.87 7.82
C PRO A 410 30.14 23.37 8.13
N SER A 411 29.32 24.20 7.48
CA SER A 411 29.36 25.66 7.61
C SER A 411 28.26 26.26 8.50
N GLY A 412 27.28 25.44 8.89
CA GLY A 412 26.16 25.84 9.73
C GLY A 412 26.45 25.85 11.22
N GLU A 413 25.57 26.44 11.99
CA GLU A 413 25.67 26.52 13.45
C GLU A 413 25.71 25.12 14.07
N GLY A 414 26.60 24.92 15.05
CA GLY A 414 26.77 23.63 15.72
C GLY A 414 27.36 22.50 14.85
N ASN A 415 28.16 22.87 13.82
CA ASN A 415 28.70 21.93 12.82
C ASN A 415 27.61 21.20 12.01
N THR A 416 26.52 21.87 11.68
CA THR A 416 25.47 21.35 10.81
C THR A 416 25.84 21.58 9.35
N TYR A 417 25.57 20.58 8.49
CA TYR A 417 25.71 20.75 7.05
C TYR A 417 24.62 21.66 6.48
N LEU A 418 25.03 22.56 5.56
CA LEU A 418 24.13 23.37 4.74
C LEU A 418 24.24 22.95 3.27
N PRO A 419 23.22 23.21 2.41
CA PRO A 419 23.24 22.81 1.00
C PRO A 419 24.51 23.16 0.25
N GLY A 420 25.13 24.34 0.54
CA GLY A 420 26.37 24.80 -0.09
C GLY A 420 27.67 24.13 0.38
N ASP A 421 27.62 23.19 1.31
CA ASP A 421 28.82 22.48 1.80
C ASP A 421 29.23 21.30 0.90
N VAL A 422 28.47 20.98 -0.16
CA VAL A 422 28.87 20.04 -1.20
C VAL A 422 29.94 20.71 -2.09
N ILE A 423 30.95 19.93 -2.44
CA ILE A 423 31.97 20.35 -3.43
C ILE A 423 31.75 19.53 -4.68
N ARG A 424 31.10 20.14 -5.67
CA ARG A 424 30.81 19.50 -6.96
C ARG A 424 32.13 19.10 -7.64
N ALA A 425 32.11 18.02 -8.41
CA ALA A 425 33.23 17.61 -9.25
C ALA A 425 33.63 18.77 -10.20
N SER A 426 34.88 18.81 -10.63
CA SER A 426 35.32 19.88 -11.51
C SER A 426 34.60 19.83 -12.86
N ALA A 427 34.36 20.98 -13.50
CA ALA A 427 33.75 21.03 -14.83
C ALA A 427 34.56 20.23 -15.88
N GLU A 428 35.90 20.12 -15.70
CA GLU A 428 36.75 19.27 -16.55
C GLU A 428 36.47 17.78 -16.34
N ASP A 429 36.18 17.36 -15.12
CA ASP A 429 35.84 15.96 -14.82
C ASP A 429 34.43 15.63 -15.25
N ILE A 430 33.43 16.49 -14.94
CA ILE A 430 32.04 16.34 -15.35
C ILE A 430 31.94 16.21 -16.90
N ALA A 431 32.69 17.02 -17.65
CA ALA A 431 32.70 16.94 -19.12
C ALA A 431 33.20 15.61 -19.72
N LYS A 432 33.74 14.72 -18.88
CA LYS A 432 34.13 13.34 -19.31
C LYS A 432 33.02 12.33 -19.15
N ALA A 433 31.91 12.71 -18.49
CA ALA A 433 30.79 11.82 -18.28
C ALA A 433 29.99 11.61 -19.59
N ASP A 434 29.63 10.37 -19.84
CA ASP A 434 28.71 9.98 -20.91
C ASP A 434 27.25 10.18 -20.46
N LEU A 435 26.99 10.04 -19.16
CA LEU A 435 25.67 10.18 -18.55
C LEU A 435 25.78 10.82 -17.16
N VAL A 436 24.73 11.52 -16.76
CA VAL A 436 24.47 11.94 -15.39
C VAL A 436 23.38 11.06 -14.81
N ILE A 437 23.52 10.54 -13.60
CA ILE A 437 22.50 9.70 -12.97
C ILE A 437 22.08 10.33 -11.64
N VAL A 438 20.80 10.66 -11.51
CA VAL A 438 20.21 11.19 -10.27
C VAL A 438 19.03 10.33 -9.82
N ARG A 439 18.90 10.14 -8.51
CA ARG A 439 17.78 9.42 -7.91
C ARG A 439 17.08 10.32 -6.89
N VAL A 440 15.76 10.47 -7.06
CA VAL A 440 14.90 11.26 -6.18
C VAL A 440 13.58 10.50 -5.91
N ALA A 441 12.75 11.02 -5.02
CA ALA A 441 11.44 10.46 -4.72
C ALA A 441 10.32 11.40 -5.17
N SER A 442 9.17 10.84 -5.53
CA SER A 442 7.95 11.61 -5.82
C SER A 442 7.57 12.58 -4.70
N PRO A 443 6.78 13.61 -4.97
CA PRO A 443 6.34 14.60 -3.98
C PRO A 443 5.75 13.95 -2.73
N LYS A 444 6.21 14.37 -1.55
CA LYS A 444 5.73 13.88 -0.23
C LYS A 444 4.92 14.97 0.44
N SER A 445 3.61 14.91 0.27
CA SER A 445 2.69 15.92 0.80
C SER A 445 2.86 16.15 2.31
N ASN A 446 2.88 17.41 2.72
CA ASN A 446 2.91 17.87 4.12
C ASN A 446 1.52 18.00 4.74
N ALA A 447 0.45 17.55 4.06
CA ALA A 447 -0.88 17.64 4.61
C ALA A 447 -0.91 16.99 6.01
N PRO A 448 -1.39 17.71 7.03
CA PRO A 448 -1.41 17.20 8.38
C PRO A 448 -2.36 16.01 8.47
N THR A 449 -2.08 15.12 9.42
CA THR A 449 -2.98 14.05 9.82
C THR A 449 -3.32 14.24 11.29
N THR A 450 -4.55 13.96 11.68
CA THR A 450 -4.97 14.10 13.07
C THR A 450 -5.44 12.79 13.67
N GLY A 451 -5.03 12.55 14.91
CA GLY A 451 -5.66 11.55 15.76
C GLY A 451 -6.89 12.14 16.45
N TYR A 452 -7.56 11.32 17.24
CA TYR A 452 -8.67 11.73 18.07
C TYR A 452 -8.23 12.63 19.22
N ASP A 453 -9.07 13.61 19.58
CA ASP A 453 -9.04 14.24 20.88
C ASP A 453 -9.69 13.32 21.95
N GLU A 454 -9.74 13.78 23.19
CA GLU A 454 -10.36 13.04 24.30
C GLU A 454 -11.88 12.78 24.13
N ASN A 455 -12.53 13.51 23.20
CA ASN A 455 -13.96 13.39 22.88
C ASN A 455 -14.19 12.70 21.54
N MET A 456 -13.18 12.07 20.95
CA MET A 456 -13.23 11.39 19.66
C MET A 456 -13.61 12.33 18.49
N LYS A 457 -13.14 13.58 18.56
CA LYS A 457 -13.42 14.62 17.54
C LYS A 457 -12.13 15.12 16.90
N VAL A 458 -12.26 15.63 15.68
CA VAL A 458 -11.20 16.45 15.05
C VAL A 458 -11.00 17.71 15.91
N PRO A 459 -9.74 18.06 16.29
CA PRO A 459 -9.48 19.28 17.02
C PRO A 459 -10.08 20.51 16.32
N ALA A 460 -10.67 21.44 17.11
CA ALA A 460 -11.37 22.61 16.58
C ALA A 460 -10.46 23.58 15.79
N ASP A 461 -9.15 23.50 15.99
CA ASP A 461 -8.12 24.28 15.30
C ASP A 461 -7.45 23.50 14.15
N TYR A 462 -7.95 22.31 13.81
CA TYR A 462 -7.43 21.54 12.69
C TYR A 462 -7.78 22.19 11.36
N GLU A 463 -6.76 22.34 10.50
CA GLU A 463 -6.95 22.86 9.14
C GLU A 463 -6.87 21.74 8.12
N TYR A 464 -7.91 21.59 7.32
CA TYR A 464 -7.87 20.71 6.14
C TYR A 464 -7.03 21.39 5.05
N ILE A 465 -5.97 20.72 4.62
CA ILE A 465 -5.00 21.20 3.62
C ILE A 465 -4.96 20.18 2.49
N PRO A 466 -4.93 20.63 1.20
CA PRO A 466 -4.88 19.72 0.08
C PRO A 466 -3.60 18.89 0.09
N ARG A 467 -3.71 17.61 -0.26
CA ARG A 467 -2.55 16.77 -0.58
C ARG A 467 -2.09 17.13 -1.98
N SER A 468 -0.78 17.33 -2.14
CA SER A 468 -0.18 17.73 -3.41
C SER A 468 0.61 16.59 -4.04
N LEU A 469 0.46 16.44 -5.36
CA LEU A 469 1.26 15.53 -6.20
C LEU A 469 2.33 16.28 -7.01
N GLN A 470 2.52 17.57 -6.78
CA GLN A 470 3.59 18.40 -7.38
C GLN A 470 4.58 18.88 -6.31
N TYR A 471 5.81 19.20 -6.72
CA TYR A 471 6.86 19.65 -5.79
C TYR A 471 6.62 21.08 -5.30
N ARG A 472 6.23 21.99 -6.19
CA ARG A 472 5.96 23.38 -5.80
C ARG A 472 4.64 23.50 -5.04
N PRO A 473 4.48 24.54 -4.20
CA PRO A 473 3.24 24.76 -3.48
C PRO A 473 2.02 24.76 -4.40
N TYR A 474 0.97 24.07 -4.01
CA TYR A 474 -0.29 24.00 -4.71
C TYR A 474 -1.40 24.68 -3.89
N THR A 475 -2.11 25.64 -4.49
CA THR A 475 -3.30 26.27 -3.88
C THR A 475 -4.56 25.72 -4.53
N ALA A 476 -5.44 25.14 -3.71
CA ALA A 476 -6.68 24.49 -4.15
C ALA A 476 -7.81 25.52 -4.32
N ASP A 477 -7.74 26.35 -5.37
CA ASP A 477 -8.69 27.44 -5.63
C ASP A 477 -9.36 27.38 -7.02
N ASN A 478 -9.14 26.27 -7.76
CA ASN A 478 -9.77 26.06 -9.06
C ASN A 478 -11.25 25.63 -8.93
N MET A 479 -11.96 25.58 -10.06
CA MET A 479 -13.39 25.34 -10.11
C MET A 479 -13.83 23.92 -9.75
N TYR A 480 -12.91 22.94 -9.72
CA TYR A 480 -13.20 21.54 -9.40
C TYR A 480 -13.06 21.24 -7.90
N VAL A 481 -12.33 22.09 -7.15
CA VAL A 481 -12.21 21.92 -5.70
C VAL A 481 -13.56 22.14 -5.03
N ARG A 482 -14.02 21.17 -4.28
CA ARG A 482 -15.31 21.21 -3.60
C ARG A 482 -15.32 22.26 -2.46
N PHE A 483 -16.33 23.14 -2.45
CA PHE A 483 -16.56 24.07 -1.34
C PHE A 483 -17.07 23.36 -0.09
N GLU A 484 -17.74 22.22 -0.25
CA GLU A 484 -18.25 21.36 0.81
C GLU A 484 -17.75 19.95 0.59
N SER A 485 -17.29 19.29 1.66
CA SER A 485 -16.89 17.88 1.62
C SER A 485 -18.10 16.97 1.42
N ILE A 486 -17.91 15.84 0.72
CA ILE A 486 -18.91 14.77 0.60
C ILE A 486 -19.02 14.05 1.94
N GLY A 487 -17.90 13.51 2.42
CA GLY A 487 -17.77 13.02 3.77
C GLY A 487 -17.79 14.19 4.77
N GLY A 488 -17.96 13.91 6.00
CA GLY A 488 -17.89 14.88 7.07
C GLY A 488 -18.12 14.13 8.35
N GLN A 489 -17.42 14.54 9.40
CA GLN A 489 -17.70 13.94 10.70
C GLN A 489 -19.14 14.24 11.07
N ILE A 490 -19.89 13.20 11.39
CA ILE A 490 -21.17 13.38 12.06
C ILE A 490 -20.86 13.38 13.55
N THR A 491 -20.94 14.56 14.17
CA THR A 491 -20.90 14.69 15.62
C THR A 491 -22.32 14.59 16.14
N LEU A 492 -22.51 13.76 17.17
CA LEU A 492 -23.72 13.76 17.95
C LEU A 492 -23.71 14.98 18.90
N GLU A 493 -24.58 15.94 18.65
CA GLU A 493 -24.87 16.99 19.63
C GLU A 493 -26.06 16.58 20.49
N ALA A 494 -25.82 16.44 21.79
CA ALA A 494 -26.88 16.16 22.75
C ALA A 494 -27.76 17.39 22.92
N PHE A 495 -29.06 17.24 22.83
CA PHE A 495 -30.04 18.26 23.14
C PHE A 495 -31.14 17.71 24.07
N GLU A 496 -31.82 18.58 24.81
CA GLU A 496 -32.91 18.19 25.69
C GLU A 496 -34.20 18.06 24.84
N GLY A 497 -34.54 16.82 24.49
CA GLY A 497 -35.74 16.49 23.73
C GLY A 497 -36.94 16.16 24.59
N VAL A 498 -38.09 15.83 23.99
CA VAL A 498 -39.35 15.52 24.68
C VAL A 498 -39.27 14.30 25.60
N TYR A 499 -38.35 13.38 25.30
CA TYR A 499 -38.16 12.13 26.05
C TYR A 499 -36.83 12.03 26.79
N GLY A 500 -36.13 13.16 27.01
CA GLY A 500 -34.83 13.21 27.65
C GLY A 500 -33.73 13.70 26.71
N THR A 501 -32.51 13.17 26.90
CA THR A 501 -31.39 13.52 26.01
C THR A 501 -31.59 12.86 24.65
N GLU A 502 -31.74 13.65 23.62
CA GLU A 502 -31.79 13.24 22.22
C GLU A 502 -30.51 13.73 21.50
N TYR A 503 -30.18 13.17 20.33
CA TYR A 503 -28.95 13.46 19.63
C TYR A 503 -29.25 13.84 18.18
N ASP A 504 -28.69 14.97 17.74
CA ASP A 504 -28.70 15.38 16.34
C ASP A 504 -27.32 15.21 15.71
N TYR A 505 -27.31 14.84 14.44
CA TYR A 505 -26.09 14.71 13.66
C TYR A 505 -25.71 16.04 13.01
N VAL A 506 -24.51 16.54 13.33
CA VAL A 506 -23.94 17.74 12.71
C VAL A 506 -22.82 17.33 11.75
N LYS A 507 -23.00 17.62 10.46
CA LYS A 507 -21.98 17.38 9.46
C LYS A 507 -20.92 18.48 9.51
N GLU A 508 -19.66 18.10 9.71
CA GLU A 508 -18.50 18.98 9.61
C GLU A 508 -18.07 19.14 8.15
N ASN A 509 -17.77 20.37 7.73
CA ASN A 509 -17.19 20.60 6.41
C ASN A 509 -15.68 20.39 6.43
N ARG A 510 -15.17 19.39 5.71
CA ARG A 510 -13.77 19.01 5.57
C ARG A 510 -13.12 19.52 4.28
N SER A 511 -13.72 20.53 3.65
CA SER A 511 -13.15 21.14 2.45
C SER A 511 -11.81 21.85 2.75
N TYR A 512 -10.90 21.76 1.80
CA TYR A 512 -9.63 22.49 1.78
C TYR A 512 -9.63 23.62 0.72
N PHE A 513 -10.80 24.04 0.24
CA PHE A 513 -10.90 25.12 -0.75
C PHE A 513 -10.18 26.38 -0.31
N GLY A 514 -9.34 26.92 -1.20
CA GLY A 514 -8.52 28.12 -0.97
C GLY A 514 -7.31 27.92 -0.06
N LYS A 515 -7.00 26.68 0.35
CA LYS A 515 -5.81 26.34 1.14
C LYS A 515 -4.64 25.96 0.23
N THR A 516 -3.43 26.10 0.77
CA THR A 516 -2.18 25.77 0.06
C THR A 516 -1.53 24.54 0.69
N GLY A 517 -1.32 23.51 -0.12
CA GLY A 517 -0.52 22.33 0.21
C GLY A 517 0.94 22.52 -0.19
N THR A 518 1.83 21.88 0.54
CA THR A 518 3.28 21.82 0.26
C THR A 518 3.79 20.40 0.42
N VAL A 519 5.02 20.15 0.00
CA VAL A 519 5.70 18.85 0.14
C VAL A 519 6.97 18.97 0.97
N SER A 520 7.36 17.89 1.64
CA SER A 520 8.56 17.87 2.50
C SER A 520 9.87 17.74 1.72
N ASN A 521 9.79 17.32 0.46
CA ASN A 521 10.93 17.05 -0.40
C ASN A 521 10.98 17.93 -1.66
N GLU A 522 10.48 19.16 -1.60
CA GLU A 522 10.61 20.15 -2.69
C GLU A 522 12.08 20.30 -3.16
N ALA A 523 13.03 20.16 -2.23
CA ALA A 523 14.46 20.19 -2.52
C ALA A 523 14.94 19.08 -3.49
N ASP A 524 14.15 18.05 -3.73
CA ASP A 524 14.45 17.01 -4.73
C ASP A 524 14.34 17.59 -6.15
N LEU A 525 13.34 18.43 -6.40
CA LEU A 525 13.22 19.17 -7.66
C LEU A 525 14.36 20.17 -7.82
N ASP A 526 14.64 20.99 -6.79
CA ASP A 526 15.75 21.98 -6.85
C ASP A 526 17.09 21.29 -7.14
N PHE A 527 17.33 20.11 -6.57
CA PHE A 527 18.52 19.30 -6.82
C PHE A 527 18.61 18.85 -8.29
N VAL A 528 17.53 18.34 -8.88
CA VAL A 528 17.53 17.93 -10.29
C VAL A 528 17.79 19.11 -11.21
N LEU A 529 17.11 20.26 -10.98
CA LEU A 529 17.29 21.48 -11.78
C LEU A 529 18.73 22.04 -11.67
N GLU A 530 19.34 22.01 -10.46
CA GLU A 530 20.75 22.41 -10.26
C GLU A 530 21.69 21.52 -11.07
N ILE A 531 21.47 20.19 -11.05
CA ILE A 531 22.35 19.26 -11.76
C ILE A 531 22.20 19.37 -13.26
N ASP A 532 20.99 19.53 -13.77
CA ASP A 532 20.71 19.77 -15.19
C ASP A 532 21.43 21.04 -15.68
N GLU A 533 21.30 22.16 -14.95
CA GLU A 533 22.04 23.40 -15.27
C GLU A 533 23.56 23.20 -15.21
N LEU A 534 24.08 22.45 -14.25
CA LEU A 534 25.50 22.18 -14.05
C LEU A 534 26.11 21.34 -15.18
N THR A 535 25.36 20.35 -15.67
CA THR A 535 25.86 19.34 -16.61
C THR A 535 25.57 19.67 -18.07
N GLY A 536 24.59 20.54 -18.33
CA GLY A 536 24.26 21.05 -19.67
C GLY A 536 23.85 19.95 -20.63
N ASP A 537 24.58 19.80 -21.75
CA ASP A 537 24.23 18.86 -22.82
C ASP A 537 24.55 17.37 -22.50
N ILE A 538 25.03 17.04 -21.30
CA ILE A 538 25.30 15.64 -20.90
C ILE A 538 23.96 14.98 -20.54
N PRO A 539 23.56 13.86 -21.18
CA PRO A 539 22.28 13.25 -20.95
C PRO A 539 22.03 12.89 -19.48
N LEU A 540 20.90 13.32 -18.94
CA LEU A 540 20.49 13.11 -17.55
C LEU A 540 19.51 11.93 -17.47
N VAL A 541 19.88 10.90 -16.75
CA VAL A 541 19.02 9.75 -16.37
C VAL A 541 18.43 10.03 -15.00
N LEU A 542 17.13 10.26 -14.97
CA LEU A 542 16.35 10.45 -13.74
C LEU A 542 15.79 9.11 -13.27
N VAL A 543 16.17 8.67 -12.07
CA VAL A 543 15.54 7.55 -11.38
C VAL A 543 14.55 8.11 -10.38
N MET A 544 13.27 7.82 -10.60
CA MET A 544 12.17 8.26 -9.74
C MET A 544 11.69 7.11 -8.86
N ASN A 545 11.78 7.28 -7.53
CA ASN A 545 11.05 6.42 -6.60
C ASN A 545 9.61 6.93 -6.50
N LEU A 546 8.66 6.17 -7.05
CA LEU A 546 7.27 6.57 -7.16
C LEU A 546 6.41 5.72 -6.23
N ASN A 547 5.80 6.33 -5.22
CA ASN A 547 4.86 5.63 -4.31
C ASN A 547 3.39 5.89 -4.64
N SER A 548 3.13 6.84 -5.53
CA SER A 548 1.80 7.28 -5.98
C SER A 548 1.96 8.00 -7.31
N SER A 549 0.88 8.34 -8.00
CA SER A 549 0.95 9.24 -9.16
C SER A 549 1.58 10.58 -8.79
N MET A 550 2.13 11.30 -9.78
CA MET A 550 2.68 12.64 -9.59
C MET A 550 2.50 13.52 -10.82
N VAL A 551 2.57 14.84 -10.63
CA VAL A 551 2.64 15.81 -11.71
C VAL A 551 4.07 15.86 -12.25
N TRP A 552 4.25 15.54 -13.53
CA TRP A 552 5.57 15.42 -14.15
C TRP A 552 6.12 16.70 -14.75
N SER A 553 5.26 17.68 -15.05
CA SER A 553 5.63 18.92 -15.77
C SER A 553 6.74 19.74 -15.12
N GLU A 554 6.99 19.58 -13.82
CA GLU A 554 8.02 20.31 -13.09
C GLU A 554 9.43 19.70 -13.24
N ILE A 555 9.54 18.40 -13.48
CA ILE A 555 10.82 17.67 -13.40
C ILE A 555 11.17 16.91 -14.69
N GLU A 556 10.18 16.42 -15.43
CA GLU A 556 10.38 15.63 -16.66
C GLU A 556 11.22 16.38 -17.72
N PRO A 557 11.05 17.72 -17.93
CA PRO A 557 11.82 18.44 -18.96
C PRO A 557 13.34 18.46 -18.73
N SER A 558 13.80 18.23 -17.50
CA SER A 558 15.24 18.19 -17.15
C SER A 558 15.88 16.81 -17.36
N ALA A 559 15.13 15.81 -17.79
CA ALA A 559 15.66 14.47 -17.97
C ALA A 559 15.62 14.03 -19.43
N ASP A 560 16.67 13.35 -19.88
CA ASP A 560 16.74 12.71 -21.20
C ASP A 560 16.27 11.25 -21.15
N ALA A 561 16.37 10.61 -19.99
CA ALA A 561 15.75 9.32 -19.73
C ALA A 561 15.18 9.27 -18.32
N ILE A 562 14.04 8.57 -18.16
CA ILE A 562 13.35 8.42 -16.89
C ILE A 562 13.07 6.95 -16.62
N LEU A 563 13.56 6.46 -15.49
CA LEU A 563 13.21 5.16 -14.93
C LEU A 563 12.38 5.35 -13.67
N VAL A 564 11.27 4.61 -13.57
CA VAL A 564 10.41 4.58 -12.39
C VAL A 564 10.61 3.27 -11.65
N SER A 565 10.94 3.37 -10.37
CA SER A 565 10.90 2.28 -9.40
C SER A 565 9.75 2.52 -8.43
N PHE A 566 8.72 1.69 -8.46
CA PHE A 566 7.62 1.82 -7.51
C PHE A 566 8.05 1.42 -6.10
N GLY A 567 7.54 2.16 -5.10
CA GLY A 567 7.91 2.00 -3.69
C GLY A 567 8.61 3.24 -3.11
N GLY A 568 9.01 3.15 -1.85
CA GLY A 568 9.58 4.26 -1.08
C GLY A 568 8.57 4.96 -0.18
N GLY A 569 7.29 4.55 -0.23
CA GLY A 569 6.26 4.81 0.75
C GLY A 569 6.30 3.76 1.88
N ARG A 570 5.43 2.78 1.81
CA ARG A 570 5.40 1.63 2.74
C ARG A 570 6.12 0.40 2.21
N THR A 571 6.24 0.26 0.90
CA THR A 571 7.03 -0.78 0.23
C THR A 571 8.45 -0.31 -0.09
N HIS A 572 9.36 -1.23 -0.36
CA HIS A 572 10.73 -0.92 -0.74
C HIS A 572 10.80 -0.61 -2.24
N SER A 573 11.53 0.44 -2.61
CA SER A 573 11.92 0.67 -4.00
C SER A 573 13.09 -0.23 -4.40
N ALA A 574 13.24 -0.49 -5.71
CA ALA A 574 14.31 -1.33 -6.22
C ALA A 574 15.70 -0.87 -5.76
N ARG A 575 16.58 -1.82 -5.48
CA ARG A 575 17.97 -1.58 -5.13
C ARG A 575 18.75 -1.03 -6.33
N ASP A 576 19.80 -0.26 -6.05
CA ASP A 576 20.61 0.40 -7.08
C ASP A 576 21.21 -0.57 -8.10
N GLU A 577 21.54 -1.80 -7.70
CA GLU A 577 22.07 -2.82 -8.63
C GLU A 577 21.07 -3.17 -9.75
N ILE A 578 19.76 -3.21 -9.46
CA ILE A 578 18.70 -3.48 -10.42
C ILE A 578 18.62 -2.33 -11.45
N LEU A 579 18.66 -1.11 -10.95
CA LEU A 579 18.61 0.10 -11.78
C LEU A 579 19.86 0.23 -12.67
N PHE A 580 21.05 -0.08 -12.12
CA PHE A 580 22.29 -0.03 -12.89
C PHE A 580 22.38 -1.12 -13.96
N GLU A 581 21.78 -2.30 -13.78
CA GLU A 581 21.66 -3.29 -14.84
C GLU A 581 20.93 -2.73 -16.08
N ILE A 582 19.86 -1.96 -15.83
CA ILE A 582 19.06 -1.35 -16.89
C ILE A 582 19.81 -0.17 -17.52
N ILE A 583 20.35 0.75 -16.71
CA ILE A 583 21.08 1.93 -17.20
C ILE A 583 22.33 1.54 -17.97
N ALA A 584 23.03 0.47 -17.55
CA ALA A 584 24.19 -0.07 -18.26
C ALA A 584 23.83 -0.82 -19.55
N GLY A 585 22.54 -1.03 -19.84
CA GLY A 585 22.06 -1.72 -21.02
C GLY A 585 22.20 -3.25 -20.97
N ASN A 586 22.34 -3.83 -19.77
CA ASN A 586 22.42 -5.27 -19.57
C ASN A 586 21.03 -5.94 -19.54
N TYR A 587 19.99 -5.16 -19.23
CA TYR A 587 18.62 -5.64 -19.19
C TYR A 587 17.67 -4.64 -19.86
N GLU A 588 16.79 -5.12 -20.74
CA GLU A 588 15.82 -4.30 -21.46
C GLU A 588 14.60 -4.01 -20.57
N PRO A 589 14.20 -2.74 -20.35
CA PRO A 589 12.98 -2.40 -19.66
C PRO A 589 11.74 -3.01 -20.34
N SER A 590 10.79 -3.48 -19.54
CA SER A 590 9.58 -4.11 -20.06
C SER A 590 8.32 -3.80 -19.25
N ALA A 591 8.44 -3.05 -18.16
CA ALA A 591 7.31 -2.71 -17.31
C ALA A 591 6.42 -1.62 -17.94
N LEU A 592 5.18 -1.55 -17.46
CA LEU A 592 4.15 -0.61 -17.88
C LEU A 592 3.59 0.13 -16.66
N LEU A 593 3.07 1.34 -16.85
CA LEU A 593 2.41 2.08 -15.77
C LEU A 593 1.13 1.37 -15.31
N PRO A 594 1.02 1.01 -14.02
CA PRO A 594 -0.17 0.38 -13.46
C PRO A 594 -1.22 1.41 -13.01
N MET A 595 -0.97 2.71 -13.23
CA MET A 595 -1.86 3.82 -12.90
C MET A 595 -1.51 5.06 -13.73
N GLN A 596 -2.53 5.91 -13.96
CA GLN A 596 -2.40 7.17 -14.69
C GLN A 596 -1.47 8.16 -13.98
N GLN A 597 -0.77 8.97 -14.76
CA GLN A 597 0.01 10.10 -14.24
C GLN A 597 -0.67 11.40 -14.67
N PRO A 598 -1.18 12.21 -13.73
CA PRO A 598 -2.03 13.36 -14.04
C PRO A 598 -1.29 14.45 -14.81
N LEU A 599 -2.02 15.15 -15.67
CA LEU A 599 -1.53 16.34 -16.38
C LEU A 599 -1.06 17.42 -15.39
N ASP A 600 -1.88 17.71 -14.38
CA ASP A 600 -1.66 18.71 -13.33
C ASP A 600 -2.59 18.46 -12.11
N MET A 601 -2.49 19.32 -11.10
CA MET A 601 -3.36 19.25 -9.93
C MET A 601 -4.82 19.62 -10.22
N GLU A 602 -5.12 20.36 -11.28
CA GLU A 602 -6.50 20.67 -11.67
C GLU A 602 -7.22 19.40 -12.13
N THR A 603 -6.54 18.56 -12.92
CA THR A 603 -7.01 17.23 -13.32
C THR A 603 -7.26 16.32 -12.11
N VAL A 604 -6.37 16.35 -11.12
CA VAL A 604 -6.54 15.58 -9.87
C VAL A 604 -7.77 16.01 -9.07
N GLU A 605 -8.12 17.31 -9.10
CA GLU A 605 -9.35 17.80 -8.43
C GLU A 605 -10.60 17.55 -9.25
N ALA A 606 -10.47 17.39 -10.58
CA ALA A 606 -11.59 17.17 -11.48
C ALA A 606 -12.08 15.71 -11.50
N GLN A 607 -11.22 14.75 -11.12
CA GLN A 607 -11.55 13.34 -11.07
C GLN A 607 -12.61 13.02 -10.00
N TYR A 608 -13.23 11.85 -10.12
CA TYR A 608 -14.01 11.23 -9.05
C TYR A 608 -13.17 10.19 -8.33
N GLU A 609 -13.06 10.28 -7.00
CA GLU A 609 -12.18 9.42 -6.17
C GLU A 609 -12.44 7.90 -6.36
N ASP A 610 -13.61 7.53 -6.86
CA ASP A 610 -14.03 6.14 -7.04
C ASP A 610 -14.04 5.65 -8.50
N VAL A 611 -13.67 6.51 -9.46
CA VAL A 611 -13.68 6.16 -10.88
C VAL A 611 -12.26 5.84 -11.35
N PRO A 612 -12.00 4.61 -11.81
CA PRO A 612 -10.68 4.25 -12.30
C PRO A 612 -10.40 4.91 -13.65
N ARG A 613 -9.19 5.42 -13.85
CA ARG A 613 -8.67 5.91 -15.13
C ARG A 613 -9.53 7.05 -15.73
N ASP A 614 -9.92 8.03 -14.93
CA ASP A 614 -10.72 9.17 -15.36
C ASP A 614 -9.96 10.51 -15.39
N MET A 615 -8.63 10.48 -15.24
CA MET A 615 -7.79 11.68 -15.32
C MET A 615 -7.27 11.94 -16.72
N ASP A 616 -7.13 13.24 -17.09
CA ASP A 616 -6.27 13.65 -18.19
C ASP A 616 -4.80 13.43 -17.81
N CYS A 617 -4.06 12.72 -18.67
CA CYS A 617 -2.68 12.32 -18.39
C CYS A 617 -1.65 13.33 -18.92
N TYR A 618 -0.48 13.36 -18.28
CA TYR A 618 0.67 14.13 -18.75
C TYR A 618 1.14 13.61 -20.13
N VAL A 619 1.50 14.55 -21.01
CA VAL A 619 2.07 14.27 -22.33
C VAL A 619 3.44 14.92 -22.43
N ASP A 620 4.49 14.14 -22.70
CA ASP A 620 5.85 14.63 -22.86
C ASP A 620 6.09 15.34 -24.22
N ALA A 621 7.30 15.87 -24.41
CA ALA A 621 7.67 16.58 -25.63
C ALA A 621 7.73 15.65 -26.87
N ASP A 622 7.90 14.34 -26.68
CA ASP A 622 7.93 13.34 -27.75
C ASP A 622 6.52 12.86 -28.13
N GLY A 623 5.49 13.33 -27.39
CA GLY A 623 4.09 13.00 -27.61
C GLY A 623 3.65 11.71 -26.92
N ASN A 624 4.44 11.19 -25.99
CA ASN A 624 4.05 10.04 -25.18
C ASN A 624 3.10 10.47 -24.06
N THR A 625 1.99 9.78 -23.93
CA THR A 625 1.03 10.00 -22.85
C THR A 625 1.34 9.04 -21.69
N TYR A 626 1.57 9.58 -20.49
CA TYR A 626 1.88 8.77 -19.31
C TYR A 626 0.59 8.18 -18.70
N ASP A 627 -0.10 7.40 -19.51
CA ASP A 627 -1.37 6.75 -19.17
C ASP A 627 -1.13 5.31 -18.65
N PHE A 628 -2.15 4.71 -18.09
CA PHE A 628 -2.19 3.28 -17.75
C PHE A 628 -1.76 2.42 -18.96
N THR A 629 -0.93 1.42 -18.74
CA THR A 629 -0.25 0.57 -19.74
C THR A 629 0.86 1.24 -20.56
N PHE A 630 1.22 2.49 -20.30
CA PHE A 630 2.35 3.12 -20.98
C PHE A 630 3.69 2.64 -20.42
N GLY A 631 4.66 2.43 -21.29
CA GLY A 631 6.05 2.14 -20.97
C GLY A 631 6.89 2.05 -22.23
N LEU A 632 8.19 2.24 -22.09
CA LEU A 632 9.17 2.16 -23.18
C LEU A 632 10.11 0.97 -23.00
N ASN A 633 10.57 0.43 -24.12
CA ASN A 633 11.76 -0.43 -24.23
C ASN A 633 12.81 0.21 -25.14
N TRP A 634 13.88 -0.47 -25.49
CA TRP A 634 14.91 0.08 -26.38
C TRP A 634 14.41 0.40 -27.80
N SER A 635 13.28 -0.16 -28.20
CA SER A 635 12.66 0.06 -29.53
C SER A 635 11.62 1.20 -29.52
N GLY A 636 11.27 1.73 -28.37
CA GLY A 636 10.24 2.74 -28.18
C GLY A 636 9.05 2.24 -27.35
N VAL A 637 7.84 2.72 -27.66
CA VAL A 637 6.62 2.38 -26.92
C VAL A 637 6.35 0.88 -27.00
N ILE A 638 6.10 0.28 -25.83
CA ILE A 638 5.70 -1.12 -25.71
C ILE A 638 4.25 -1.26 -26.19
N ASP A 639 4.04 -2.14 -27.19
CA ASP A 639 2.71 -2.49 -27.71
C ASP A 639 2.66 -4.02 -27.89
N ASP A 640 2.37 -4.71 -26.81
CA ASP A 640 2.35 -6.16 -26.74
C ASP A 640 0.98 -6.72 -26.28
N GLU A 641 0.91 -8.02 -26.06
CA GLU A 641 -0.34 -8.70 -25.65
C GLU A 641 -0.86 -8.23 -24.29
N ARG A 642 -0.01 -7.70 -23.40
CA ARG A 642 -0.42 -7.12 -22.12
C ARG A 642 -1.17 -5.82 -22.35
N VAL A 643 -0.63 -4.93 -23.21
CA VAL A 643 -1.31 -3.70 -23.62
C VAL A 643 -2.64 -4.02 -24.29
N ALA A 644 -2.65 -4.99 -25.23
CA ALA A 644 -3.88 -5.41 -25.88
C ALA A 644 -4.95 -5.97 -24.91
N LYS A 645 -4.52 -6.63 -23.83
CA LYS A 645 -5.41 -7.19 -22.82
C LYS A 645 -5.99 -6.14 -21.89
N TYR A 646 -5.15 -5.23 -21.39
CA TYR A 646 -5.51 -4.33 -20.29
C TYR A 646 -5.85 -2.89 -20.72
N ASN A 647 -5.37 -2.42 -21.88
CA ASN A 647 -5.71 -1.08 -22.37
C ASN A 647 -7.08 -1.07 -23.06
N VAL A 648 -8.09 -1.45 -22.28
CA VAL A 648 -9.51 -1.43 -22.62
C VAL A 648 -10.26 -0.60 -21.57
N PRO A 649 -11.50 -0.14 -21.82
CA PRO A 649 -12.27 0.57 -20.79
C PRO A 649 -12.36 -0.26 -19.50
N PRO A 650 -12.21 0.37 -18.32
CA PRO A 650 -12.30 -0.34 -17.04
C PRO A 650 -13.65 -1.07 -16.91
N ILE A 651 -13.63 -2.25 -16.30
CA ILE A 651 -14.86 -2.95 -15.96
C ILE A 651 -15.62 -2.19 -14.88
N VAL A 652 -16.93 -2.13 -15.04
CA VAL A 652 -17.85 -1.53 -14.06
C VAL A 652 -18.53 -2.64 -13.27
N GLY A 653 -18.33 -2.60 -11.95
CA GLY A 653 -18.96 -3.55 -11.03
C GLY A 653 -20.46 -3.32 -10.87
N THR A 654 -21.18 -4.38 -10.61
CA THR A 654 -22.59 -4.36 -10.25
C THR A 654 -22.79 -5.07 -8.92
N ASN A 655 -23.94 -4.87 -8.29
CA ASN A 655 -24.27 -5.58 -7.06
C ASN A 655 -24.17 -7.11 -7.29
N PRO A 656 -23.27 -7.84 -6.61
CA PRO A 656 -23.11 -9.29 -6.84
C PRO A 656 -24.29 -10.12 -6.34
N LEU A 657 -25.27 -9.52 -5.66
CA LEU A 657 -26.50 -10.19 -5.21
C LEU A 657 -27.64 -10.08 -6.24
N GLU A 658 -27.52 -9.25 -7.27
CA GLU A 658 -28.48 -9.07 -8.36
C GLU A 658 -28.08 -9.88 -9.60
#